data_f1895012cb9642924f400dd706813fd4
#
_entry.id   f1895012cb9642924f400dd706813fd4
#
_cell.length_a   1.000
_cell.length_b   1.000
_cell.length_c   1.000
_cell.angle_alpha   90.00
_cell.angle_beta   90.00
_cell.angle_gamma   90.00
#
_symmetry.space_group_name_H-M   'P 1'
#
loop_
_entity.id
_entity.type
_entity.pdbx_description
1 polymer ?
#
loop_
_entity_poly.entity_id
_entity_poly.type
_entity_poly.pdbx_seq_one_letter_code
_entity_poly.pdbx_strand_id
1 'polypeptide(L)'
;MILLRLISWPYARKHLLRCLLTMAGIVLGVGVFVGMRTANKSVMAAFNQTIDRIAGAAQLQVTAGDAGFDEDILDKIRQIPEVQAAAPVIEATISTGQNNLLVLGVDMLGDRNIRNYDLEGSEDAIDDPLVFLAQPDSLMVTKKFAEERKLAVNSKLPMRTMQGDQVFTVRGIMKPGGLASAFGGDLAVMDIYAAQKMFGRGPKFDRIDIALQEGTSLDDATRKVQTLLGAGFQVEPPSSRGQQFESTSRMYALASNITSMFALFIGMFIIYNTFAIAVTERRSEIGILRALGATRGQIRTLFLAESAVSGLVGTAVGVAFGILLARAMAGYIGGLLTDIYGVAQTQGDLTLDPLLIGLAVAMGLATSLMAAVIPARSAAGVDPVKALQKGGFQSLGVGENRARRRWALAFGVGALVAFAFGSHGFVTYVGFVLAVLAAVLLSPAMAYWLARALRPIWARLRPVEGALAADSLIQSPRRTSGTIAALMLSLALVISLGGLARASYDSLAEWMRIALNPDFFVTTAESLSSRSFVFPGSLADGLRAIEGVDEVQPVRSVRVLVKDAPIMVIALDVAFVSRRIKLPAVEGNADEMYRLAAEEKGVIVSENFARLHDAHMGEVLEIPAPGSILRLPIVGVVNDFSDQQGTLLLNRGLFLRYWHDDSVNVFRVYITPGADAAQVRQRILTAFGSQQRLFVLTNREVRDFITRLTDQWFGLTNVQTAVAVLVAILGIVNALTVSITDRRRELGVLQAVGGLRNQIRHTIWLEAIAIGIIGVVLGLALGAVQLYYSVEIARRDLVGIGIAYSYPFQTALVLIPVILGAAFLASLGPAESAVRGSLIEALEYE
;
A
#
# COMPACT_ATOMS: atom_id res chain seq x y z
N MET A 1 15.24 -37.94 -17.53
CA MET A 1 16.06 -36.95 -18.28
C MET A 1 16.10 -37.20 -19.79
N ILE A 2 16.24 -38.45 -20.29
CA ILE A 2 16.28 -38.74 -21.71
C ILE A 2 15.00 -38.31 -22.44
N LEU A 3 13.83 -38.58 -21.88
CA LEU A 3 12.52 -38.24 -22.48
C LEU A 3 12.36 -36.71 -22.57
N LEU A 4 12.80 -35.95 -21.59
CA LEU A 4 12.78 -34.46 -21.62
C LEU A 4 13.62 -33.90 -22.77
N ARG A 5 14.80 -34.50 -23.03
CA ARG A 5 15.70 -34.02 -24.09
C ARG A 5 15.19 -34.44 -25.49
N LEU A 6 14.61 -35.61 -25.61
CA LEU A 6 14.18 -36.19 -26.92
C LEU A 6 12.78 -35.66 -27.33
N ILE A 7 11.90 -35.38 -26.38
CA ILE A 7 10.49 -35.07 -26.66
C ILE A 7 10.16 -33.63 -26.33
N SER A 8 10.51 -33.15 -25.10
CA SER A 8 10.09 -31.84 -24.65
C SER A 8 10.92 -30.70 -25.26
N TRP A 9 12.22 -30.87 -25.45
CA TRP A 9 13.10 -29.87 -26.03
C TRP A 9 12.81 -29.54 -27.50
N PRO A 10 12.60 -30.51 -28.40
CA PRO A 10 12.18 -30.22 -29.78
C PRO A 10 10.83 -29.54 -29.83
N TYR A 11 9.87 -29.96 -28.98
CA TYR A 11 8.56 -29.32 -28.87
C TYR A 11 8.68 -27.86 -28.41
N ALA A 12 9.44 -27.58 -27.36
CA ALA A 12 9.64 -26.21 -26.87
C ALA A 12 10.26 -25.30 -27.95
N ARG A 13 11.24 -25.80 -28.72
CA ARG A 13 11.83 -25.04 -29.83
C ARG A 13 10.84 -24.74 -30.95
N LYS A 14 9.94 -25.70 -31.26
CA LYS A 14 8.93 -25.52 -32.29
C LYS A 14 7.79 -24.56 -31.86
N HIS A 15 7.57 -24.44 -30.54
CA HIS A 15 6.49 -23.64 -29.95
C HIS A 15 7.00 -22.58 -28.96
N LEU A 16 8.11 -21.89 -29.30
CA LEU A 16 8.79 -20.91 -28.45
C LEU A 16 7.85 -19.84 -27.89
N LEU A 17 6.95 -19.29 -28.71
CA LEU A 17 6.03 -18.26 -28.29
C LEU A 17 5.14 -18.71 -27.12
N ARG A 18 4.65 -19.97 -27.16
CA ARG A 18 3.82 -20.52 -26.08
C ARG A 18 4.63 -20.71 -24.79
N CYS A 19 5.83 -21.28 -24.91
CA CYS A 19 6.71 -21.44 -23.75
C CYS A 19 7.02 -20.08 -23.11
N LEU A 20 7.28 -19.05 -23.91
CA LEU A 20 7.50 -17.69 -23.42
C LEU A 20 6.27 -17.09 -22.75
N LEU A 21 5.08 -17.26 -23.32
CA LEU A 21 3.81 -16.80 -22.73
C LEU A 21 3.50 -17.50 -21.40
N THR A 22 3.75 -18.82 -21.32
CA THR A 22 3.60 -19.58 -20.08
C THR A 22 4.57 -19.09 -19.02
N MET A 23 5.83 -18.87 -19.38
CA MET A 23 6.86 -18.35 -18.50
C MET A 23 6.55 -16.91 -18.05
N ALA A 24 6.02 -16.07 -18.94
CA ALA A 24 5.64 -14.69 -18.61
C ALA A 24 4.63 -14.62 -17.45
N GLY A 25 3.66 -15.55 -17.38
CA GLY A 25 2.74 -15.66 -16.26
C GLY A 25 3.44 -15.92 -14.92
N ILE A 26 4.46 -16.82 -14.93
CA ILE A 26 5.26 -17.11 -13.73
C ILE A 26 6.16 -15.90 -13.37
N VAL A 27 6.82 -15.34 -14.38
CA VAL A 27 7.71 -14.18 -14.23
C VAL A 27 6.97 -13.01 -13.57
N LEU A 28 5.78 -12.69 -14.06
CA LEU A 28 4.99 -11.60 -13.50
C LEU A 28 4.50 -11.92 -12.08
N GLY A 29 3.98 -13.11 -11.84
CA GLY A 29 3.48 -13.50 -10.51
C GLY A 29 4.59 -13.49 -9.45
N VAL A 30 5.71 -14.14 -9.75
CA VAL A 30 6.88 -14.19 -8.85
C VAL A 30 7.56 -12.83 -8.75
N GLY A 31 7.68 -12.09 -9.87
CA GLY A 31 8.30 -10.78 -9.92
C GLY A 31 7.58 -9.74 -9.07
N VAL A 32 6.25 -9.70 -9.12
CA VAL A 32 5.45 -8.82 -8.28
C VAL A 32 5.61 -9.19 -6.80
N PHE A 33 5.56 -10.48 -6.47
CA PHE A 33 5.75 -10.96 -5.10
C PHE A 33 7.13 -10.55 -4.54
N VAL A 34 8.21 -10.86 -5.28
CA VAL A 34 9.59 -10.52 -4.88
C VAL A 34 9.77 -9.02 -4.83
N GLY A 35 9.31 -8.30 -5.85
CA GLY A 35 9.47 -6.85 -5.98
C GLY A 35 8.87 -6.10 -4.80
N MET A 36 7.61 -6.39 -4.50
CA MET A 36 6.91 -5.71 -3.41
C MET A 36 7.45 -6.08 -2.02
N ARG A 37 7.71 -7.36 -1.78
CA ARG A 37 8.27 -7.80 -0.50
C ARG A 37 9.67 -7.26 -0.24
N THR A 38 10.52 -7.27 -1.26
CA THR A 38 11.89 -6.74 -1.15
C THR A 38 11.86 -5.23 -0.95
N ALA A 39 11.05 -4.50 -1.72
CA ALA A 39 10.91 -3.05 -1.56
C ALA A 39 10.46 -2.68 -0.15
N ASN A 40 9.39 -3.30 0.34
CA ASN A 40 8.86 -3.03 1.69
C ASN A 40 9.89 -3.37 2.79
N LYS A 41 10.57 -4.51 2.68
CA LYS A 41 11.60 -4.91 3.65
C LYS A 41 12.81 -3.97 3.64
N SER A 42 13.25 -3.52 2.45
CA SER A 42 14.38 -2.59 2.32
C SER A 42 14.05 -1.23 2.92
N VAL A 43 12.85 -0.71 2.67
CA VAL A 43 12.38 0.55 3.25
C VAL A 43 12.32 0.46 4.77
N MET A 44 11.77 -0.64 5.31
CA MET A 44 11.68 -0.86 6.75
C MET A 44 13.05 -0.99 7.41
N ALA A 45 13.97 -1.71 6.76
CA ALA A 45 15.34 -1.85 7.23
C ALA A 45 16.07 -0.50 7.25
N ALA A 46 15.92 0.32 6.21
CA ALA A 46 16.50 1.66 6.16
C ALA A 46 15.94 2.58 7.24
N PHE A 47 14.64 2.50 7.49
CA PHE A 47 13.98 3.27 8.55
C PHE A 47 14.49 2.86 9.94
N ASN A 48 14.48 1.57 10.26
CA ASN A 48 14.99 1.07 11.55
C ASN A 48 16.47 1.43 11.74
N GLN A 49 17.28 1.28 10.70
CA GLN A 49 18.69 1.67 10.75
C GLN A 49 18.88 3.17 11.04
N THR A 50 17.97 4.01 10.54
CA THR A 50 18.00 5.46 10.83
C THR A 50 17.67 5.71 12.30
N ILE A 51 16.67 5.03 12.85
CA ILE A 51 16.32 5.12 14.28
C ILE A 51 17.50 4.68 15.15
N ASP A 52 18.11 3.53 14.85
CA ASP A 52 19.23 3.00 15.62
C ASP A 52 20.44 3.97 15.62
N ARG A 53 20.71 4.62 14.49
CA ARG A 53 21.78 5.63 14.38
C ARG A 53 21.50 6.87 15.26
N ILE A 54 20.24 7.28 15.38
CA ILE A 54 19.86 8.41 16.22
C ILE A 54 19.89 8.02 17.71
N ALA A 55 19.46 6.83 18.03
CA ALA A 55 19.44 6.32 19.39
C ALA A 55 20.84 6.12 19.98
N GLY A 56 21.83 5.77 19.13
CA GLY A 56 23.19 5.49 19.58
C GLY A 56 23.24 4.29 20.52
N ALA A 57 23.80 4.46 21.72
CA ALA A 57 23.87 3.44 22.76
C ALA A 57 22.62 3.39 23.65
N ALA A 58 21.61 4.21 23.40
CA ALA A 58 20.37 4.21 24.17
C ALA A 58 19.60 2.90 23.96
N GLN A 59 19.26 2.25 25.05
CA GLN A 59 18.46 1.01 25.06
C GLN A 59 17.01 1.25 25.40
N LEU A 60 16.72 2.36 26.12
CA LEU A 60 15.37 2.83 26.43
C LEU A 60 15.23 4.31 26.09
N GLN A 61 14.01 4.71 25.83
CA GLN A 61 13.62 6.12 25.72
C GLN A 61 12.38 6.37 26.59
N VAL A 62 12.29 7.57 27.12
CA VAL A 62 11.11 8.06 27.83
C VAL A 62 10.47 9.19 27.03
N THR A 63 9.18 9.06 26.76
CA THR A 63 8.38 10.09 26.08
C THR A 63 7.06 10.29 26.82
N ALA A 64 6.43 11.46 26.65
CA ALA A 64 5.07 11.72 27.09
C ALA A 64 4.20 12.21 25.90
N GLY A 65 4.44 11.63 24.72
CA GLY A 65 3.81 12.06 23.47
C GLY A 65 4.36 13.39 22.94
N ASP A 66 3.63 13.99 21.99
CA ASP A 66 4.06 15.22 21.29
C ASP A 66 3.97 16.50 22.16
N ALA A 67 3.45 16.42 23.40
CA ALA A 67 3.35 17.57 24.31
C ALA A 67 4.66 17.86 25.05
N GLY A 68 5.60 16.92 25.03
CA GLY A 68 6.79 16.97 25.86
C GLY A 68 6.47 16.87 27.34
N PHE A 69 7.49 17.00 28.18
CA PHE A 69 7.37 16.94 29.65
C PHE A 69 8.46 17.79 30.32
N ASP A 70 8.22 18.15 31.58
CA ASP A 70 9.10 19.03 32.33
C ASP A 70 10.50 18.46 32.54
N GLU A 71 11.51 19.33 32.53
CA GLU A 71 12.93 18.96 32.64
C GLU A 71 13.29 18.28 33.97
N ASP A 72 12.54 18.49 35.04
CA ASP A 72 12.72 17.85 36.36
C ASP A 72 12.67 16.33 36.32
N ILE A 73 12.07 15.75 35.29
CA ILE A 73 11.99 14.30 35.07
C ILE A 73 13.36 13.68 34.85
N LEU A 74 14.28 14.41 34.24
CA LEU A 74 15.64 13.94 33.97
C LEU A 74 16.38 13.58 35.27
N ASP A 75 16.27 14.43 36.29
CA ASP A 75 16.95 14.20 37.58
C ASP A 75 16.40 12.96 38.29
N LYS A 76 15.10 12.69 38.18
CA LYS A 76 14.49 11.48 38.73
C LYS A 76 15.03 10.21 38.03
N ILE A 77 15.20 10.24 36.73
CA ILE A 77 15.72 9.11 35.95
C ILE A 77 17.20 8.86 36.26
N ARG A 78 17.99 9.91 36.37
CA ARG A 78 19.43 9.82 36.71
C ARG A 78 19.70 9.23 38.08
N GLN A 79 18.74 9.21 39.01
CA GLN A 79 18.86 8.60 40.33
C GLN A 79 18.65 7.07 40.32
N ILE A 80 18.21 6.48 39.22
CA ILE A 80 17.98 5.03 39.11
C ILE A 80 19.33 4.33 38.95
N PRO A 81 19.69 3.36 39.82
CA PRO A 81 21.01 2.72 39.81
C PRO A 81 21.34 1.97 38.51
N GLU A 82 20.32 1.49 37.79
CA GLU A 82 20.46 0.72 36.55
C GLU A 82 20.74 1.63 35.35
N VAL A 83 20.58 2.95 35.49
CA VAL A 83 20.81 3.93 34.43
C VAL A 83 22.29 4.33 34.45
N GLN A 84 22.98 4.08 33.35
CA GLN A 84 24.37 4.50 33.15
C GLN A 84 24.43 5.97 32.72
N ALA A 85 23.53 6.34 31.77
CA ALA A 85 23.43 7.70 31.26
C ALA A 85 21.98 7.98 30.86
N ALA A 86 21.57 9.24 31.06
CA ALA A 86 20.28 9.73 30.59
C ALA A 86 20.48 11.11 29.96
N ALA A 87 20.13 11.25 28.69
CA ALA A 87 20.28 12.48 27.94
C ALA A 87 18.93 12.98 27.41
N PRO A 88 18.59 14.25 27.68
CA PRO A 88 17.39 14.87 27.14
C PRO A 88 17.59 15.19 25.65
N VAL A 89 16.50 15.13 24.89
CA VAL A 89 16.50 15.41 23.46
C VAL A 89 15.30 16.27 23.07
N ILE A 90 15.57 17.25 22.24
CA ILE A 90 14.57 18.03 21.53
C ILE A 90 14.75 17.81 20.04
N GLU A 91 13.69 17.50 19.34
CA GLU A 91 13.70 17.29 17.89
C GLU A 91 12.90 18.37 17.20
N ALA A 92 13.50 19.02 16.21
CA ALA A 92 12.80 19.99 15.38
C ALA A 92 13.21 19.85 13.91
N THR A 93 12.23 19.78 13.03
CA THR A 93 12.46 19.78 11.58
C THR A 93 12.28 21.20 11.06
N ILE A 94 13.33 21.77 10.47
CA ILE A 94 13.34 23.11 9.91
C ILE A 94 13.44 23.02 8.39
N SER A 95 12.53 23.69 7.68
CA SER A 95 12.65 23.84 6.24
C SER A 95 13.71 24.89 5.91
N THR A 96 14.66 24.51 5.07
CA THR A 96 15.73 25.40 4.59
C THR A 96 15.53 25.81 3.12
N GLY A 97 14.28 25.83 2.67
CA GLY A 97 13.83 26.23 1.34
C GLY A 97 13.69 25.09 0.35
N GLN A 98 14.66 24.21 0.20
CA GLN A 98 14.57 23.04 -0.71
C GLN A 98 14.51 21.70 0.03
N ASN A 99 15.12 21.61 1.21
CA ASN A 99 15.21 20.39 2.00
C ASN A 99 14.78 20.66 3.45
N ASN A 100 14.33 19.63 4.13
CA ASN A 100 14.08 19.66 5.56
C ASN A 100 15.36 19.29 6.30
N LEU A 101 15.79 20.13 7.23
CA LEU A 101 16.91 19.89 8.13
C LEU A 101 16.37 19.44 9.49
N LEU A 102 16.73 18.23 9.93
CA LEU A 102 16.47 17.82 11.30
C LEU A 102 17.49 18.49 12.23
N VAL A 103 17.02 19.15 13.26
CA VAL A 103 17.88 19.72 14.30
C VAL A 103 17.62 18.97 15.61
N LEU A 104 18.67 18.39 16.18
CA LEU A 104 18.66 17.74 17.48
C LEU A 104 19.26 18.69 18.53
N GLY A 105 18.43 19.10 19.49
CA GLY A 105 18.91 19.71 20.72
C GLY A 105 19.28 18.61 21.71
N VAL A 106 20.53 18.55 22.15
CA VAL A 106 21.06 17.52 23.06
C VAL A 106 21.92 18.13 24.16
N ASP A 107 22.00 17.47 25.30
CA ASP A 107 22.94 17.84 26.35
C ASP A 107 24.36 17.43 25.89
N MET A 108 25.07 18.37 25.30
CA MET A 108 26.39 18.13 24.69
C MET A 108 27.43 17.53 25.66
N LEU A 109 27.24 17.71 26.97
CA LEU A 109 28.14 17.16 27.99
C LEU A 109 27.68 15.76 28.45
N GLY A 110 26.41 15.58 28.69
CA GLY A 110 25.83 14.32 29.19
C GLY A 110 25.58 13.29 28.08
N ASP A 111 25.39 13.71 26.84
CA ASP A 111 25.05 12.82 25.71
C ASP A 111 26.23 12.05 25.13
N ARG A 112 27.50 12.43 25.46
CA ARG A 112 28.71 11.73 24.96
C ARG A 112 28.77 10.23 25.31
N ASN A 113 28.09 9.83 26.35
CA ASN A 113 27.97 8.42 26.74
C ASN A 113 26.88 7.66 25.97
N ILE A 114 26.05 8.37 25.22
CA ILE A 114 24.96 7.79 24.41
C ILE A 114 25.27 7.88 22.92
N ARG A 115 25.77 9.04 22.45
CA ARG A 115 26.06 9.29 21.04
C ARG A 115 27.50 9.71 20.85
N ASN A 116 28.09 9.26 19.75
CA ASN A 116 29.42 9.68 19.33
C ASN A 116 29.29 10.74 18.22
N TYR A 117 29.92 11.89 18.45
CA TYR A 117 29.96 13.03 17.52
C TYR A 117 31.35 13.13 16.92
N ASP A 118 31.62 12.31 15.87
CA ASP A 118 32.91 12.37 15.18
C ASP A 118 32.98 13.63 14.32
N LEU A 119 33.88 14.54 14.69
CA LEU A 119 34.06 15.81 14.00
C LEU A 119 35.16 15.77 12.96
N GLU A 120 35.08 16.59 11.92
CA GLU A 120 36.10 16.72 10.89
C GLU A 120 37.21 17.66 11.41
N GLY A 121 38.43 17.12 11.57
CA GLY A 121 39.61 17.82 12.09
C GLY A 121 40.28 17.07 13.25
N SER A 122 41.16 17.74 13.99
CA SER A 122 41.76 17.21 15.22
C SER A 122 40.76 17.19 16.37
N GLU A 123 41.14 16.61 17.52
CA GLU A 123 40.26 16.49 18.71
C GLU A 123 39.64 17.84 19.19
N ASP A 124 40.15 19.00 18.71
CA ASP A 124 39.63 20.35 19.00
C ASP A 124 38.78 20.94 17.85
N ALA A 125 38.06 20.13 17.08
CA ALA A 125 37.31 20.57 15.89
C ALA A 125 36.07 21.43 16.15
N ILE A 126 35.70 21.69 17.40
CA ILE A 126 34.89 22.83 17.81
C ILE A 126 35.86 23.97 18.15
N ASP A 127 35.77 25.06 17.41
CA ASP A 127 36.70 26.23 17.51
C ASP A 127 36.83 26.75 18.97
N ASP A 128 35.79 26.60 19.77
CA ASP A 128 35.77 26.77 21.22
C ASP A 128 34.52 26.09 21.83
N PRO A 129 34.67 24.96 22.55
CA PRO A 129 33.55 24.24 23.17
C PRO A 129 32.74 25.11 24.13
N LEU A 130 33.38 26.09 24.84
CA LEU A 130 32.71 26.99 25.76
C LEU A 130 31.86 27.98 24.98
N VAL A 131 32.33 28.48 23.86
CA VAL A 131 31.56 29.37 22.98
C VAL A 131 30.37 28.61 22.36
N PHE A 132 30.55 27.31 21.99
CA PHE A 132 29.44 26.50 21.48
C PHE A 132 28.30 26.41 22.50
N LEU A 133 28.62 26.16 23.76
CA LEU A 133 27.60 26.04 24.82
C LEU A 133 27.02 27.38 25.27
N ALA A 134 27.84 28.45 25.26
CA ALA A 134 27.41 29.76 25.73
C ALA A 134 26.55 30.54 24.72
N GLN A 135 26.70 30.25 23.43
CA GLN A 135 25.98 30.95 22.37
C GLN A 135 24.82 30.14 21.82
N PRO A 136 23.57 30.59 21.96
CA PRO A 136 22.40 29.83 21.52
C PRO A 136 22.27 29.72 19.98
N ASP A 137 23.05 30.45 19.20
CA ASP A 137 23.12 30.38 17.75
C ASP A 137 24.14 29.36 17.23
N SER A 138 24.79 28.60 18.11
CA SER A 138 25.78 27.60 17.74
C SER A 138 25.15 26.32 17.18
N LEU A 139 25.67 25.85 16.03
CA LEU A 139 25.15 24.69 15.32
C LEU A 139 26.30 23.81 14.79
N MET A 140 26.21 22.50 14.95
CA MET A 140 26.99 21.53 14.20
C MET A 140 26.18 20.96 13.07
N VAL A 141 26.78 20.82 11.89
CA VAL A 141 26.12 20.27 10.71
C VAL A 141 26.87 19.07 10.18
N THR A 142 26.20 18.22 9.41
CA THR A 142 26.87 17.10 8.74
C THR A 142 27.72 17.58 7.58
N LYS A 143 28.75 16.83 7.22
CA LYS A 143 29.63 17.12 6.07
C LYS A 143 28.82 17.22 4.78
N LYS A 144 27.87 16.30 4.54
CA LYS A 144 27.02 16.31 3.35
C LYS A 144 26.24 17.62 3.24
N PHE A 145 25.54 18.02 4.31
CA PHE A 145 24.77 19.26 4.33
C PHE A 145 25.65 20.48 4.13
N ALA A 146 26.85 20.49 4.75
CA ALA A 146 27.83 21.55 4.58
C ALA A 146 28.32 21.67 3.12
N GLU A 147 28.63 20.57 2.47
CA GLU A 147 29.08 20.53 1.07
C GLU A 147 27.98 20.99 0.11
N GLU A 148 26.75 20.49 0.27
CA GLU A 148 25.58 20.88 -0.55
C GLU A 148 25.26 22.37 -0.47
N ARG A 149 25.44 22.96 0.71
CA ARG A 149 25.17 24.39 0.98
C ARG A 149 26.42 25.26 0.93
N LYS A 150 27.58 24.69 0.66
CA LYS A 150 28.88 25.40 0.64
C LYS A 150 29.15 26.12 1.96
N LEU A 151 28.87 25.46 3.08
CA LEU A 151 29.12 25.97 4.43
C LEU A 151 30.48 25.50 4.92
N ALA A 152 31.17 26.37 5.62
CA ALA A 152 32.41 26.08 6.35
C ALA A 152 32.21 26.43 7.84
N VAL A 153 33.16 26.05 8.69
CA VAL A 153 33.16 26.47 10.08
C VAL A 153 33.13 28.03 10.12
N ASN A 154 32.34 28.58 11.04
CA ASN A 154 32.00 30.01 11.17
C ASN A 154 31.07 30.56 10.06
N SER A 155 30.58 29.76 9.12
CA SER A 155 29.55 30.23 8.19
C SER A 155 28.25 30.56 8.92
N LYS A 156 27.55 31.58 8.42
CA LYS A 156 26.24 31.98 8.92
C LYS A 156 25.13 31.28 8.12
N LEU A 157 24.23 30.60 8.82
CA LEU A 157 23.09 29.89 8.26
C LEU A 157 21.79 30.54 8.75
N PRO A 158 21.07 31.30 7.90
CA PRO A 158 19.75 31.82 8.26
C PRO A 158 18.74 30.68 8.28
N MET A 159 18.00 30.57 9.38
CA MET A 159 16.91 29.61 9.56
C MET A 159 15.72 30.29 10.23
N ARG A 160 14.53 29.89 9.82
CA ARG A 160 13.29 30.38 10.38
C ARG A 160 12.85 29.53 11.56
N THR A 161 13.04 30.07 12.78
CA THR A 161 12.64 29.46 14.06
C THR A 161 11.29 29.97 14.54
N MET A 162 10.84 29.50 15.70
CA MET A 162 9.64 30.06 16.34
C MET A 162 9.77 31.54 16.73
N GLN A 163 10.98 32.05 16.91
CA GLN A 163 11.28 33.45 17.21
C GLN A 163 11.54 34.30 15.94
N GLY A 164 11.08 33.84 14.78
CA GLY A 164 11.31 34.50 13.49
C GLY A 164 12.61 34.05 12.81
N ASP A 165 13.11 34.87 11.91
CA ASP A 165 14.32 34.59 11.17
C ASP A 165 15.56 34.81 12.08
N GLN A 166 16.28 33.74 12.35
CA GLN A 166 17.48 33.70 13.16
C GLN A 166 18.69 33.26 12.32
N VAL A 167 19.86 33.78 12.68
CA VAL A 167 21.10 33.44 11.99
C VAL A 167 21.95 32.57 12.90
N PHE A 168 22.10 31.31 12.51
CA PHE A 168 22.94 30.35 13.21
C PHE A 168 24.38 30.39 12.70
N THR A 169 25.32 30.05 13.58
CA THR A 169 26.74 29.96 13.25
C THR A 169 27.15 28.49 13.26
N VAL A 170 27.66 28.00 12.13
CA VAL A 170 28.22 26.64 12.02
C VAL A 170 29.53 26.59 12.79
N ARG A 171 29.55 25.88 13.94
CA ARG A 171 30.72 25.76 14.82
C ARG A 171 31.49 24.48 14.65
N GLY A 172 30.89 23.48 13.95
CA GLY A 172 31.52 22.20 13.69
C GLY A 172 30.89 21.46 12.50
N ILE A 173 31.66 20.59 11.87
CA ILE A 173 31.20 19.74 10.76
C ILE A 173 31.45 18.29 11.17
N MET A 174 30.37 17.50 11.25
CA MET A 174 30.41 16.08 11.61
C MET A 174 30.91 15.23 10.44
N LYS A 175 31.82 14.27 10.71
CA LYS A 175 32.26 13.27 9.73
C LYS A 175 31.12 12.37 9.28
N PRO A 176 31.17 11.84 8.05
CA PRO A 176 30.22 10.81 7.62
C PRO A 176 30.33 9.56 8.49
N GLY A 177 29.21 9.06 9.01
CA GLY A 177 29.14 7.87 9.85
C GLY A 177 28.18 8.09 11.02
N GLY A 178 27.82 7.04 11.73
CA GLY A 178 26.98 7.10 12.93
C GLY A 178 25.78 8.01 12.80
N LEU A 179 25.61 8.95 13.73
CA LEU A 179 24.54 9.93 13.75
C LEU A 179 24.53 10.83 12.49
N ALA A 180 25.67 11.24 11.99
CA ALA A 180 25.79 12.12 10.82
C ALA A 180 25.27 11.51 9.51
N SER A 181 25.11 10.21 9.43
CA SER A 181 24.47 9.52 8.29
C SER A 181 22.97 9.25 8.48
N ALA A 182 22.41 9.63 9.62
CA ALA A 182 20.97 9.60 9.81
C ALA A 182 20.27 10.64 8.91
N PHE A 183 19.03 10.39 8.54
CA PHE A 183 18.23 11.25 7.66
C PHE A 183 18.91 11.63 6.33
N GLY A 184 19.68 10.69 5.78
CA GLY A 184 20.41 10.97 4.54
C GLY A 184 21.49 12.03 4.66
N GLY A 185 21.86 12.44 5.87
CA GLY A 185 22.83 13.48 6.16
C GLY A 185 22.27 14.89 6.29
N ASP A 186 20.95 15.09 6.26
CA ASP A 186 20.31 16.38 6.47
C ASP A 186 19.99 16.56 7.98
N LEU A 187 21.06 16.63 8.78
CA LEU A 187 21.01 16.69 10.24
C LEU A 187 21.92 17.81 10.77
N ALA A 188 21.45 18.47 11.80
CA ALA A 188 22.24 19.39 12.60
C ALA A 188 22.05 19.10 14.10
N VAL A 189 23.03 19.50 14.90
CA VAL A 189 23.03 19.30 16.36
C VAL A 189 23.32 20.64 17.04
N MET A 190 22.60 20.93 18.12
CA MET A 190 22.77 22.12 18.95
C MET A 190 22.64 21.77 20.43
N ASP A 191 23.02 22.69 21.30
CA ASP A 191 22.83 22.51 22.73
C ASP A 191 21.35 22.49 23.13
N ILE A 192 21.00 21.69 24.14
CA ILE A 192 19.61 21.45 24.58
C ILE A 192 18.92 22.75 25.07
N TYR A 193 19.60 23.60 25.83
CA TYR A 193 19.04 24.85 26.32
C TYR A 193 18.88 25.88 25.19
N ALA A 194 19.79 25.87 24.23
CA ALA A 194 19.65 26.68 23.03
C ALA A 194 18.42 26.21 22.21
N ALA A 195 18.20 24.88 22.08
CA ALA A 195 17.05 24.31 21.40
C ALA A 195 15.73 24.65 22.11
N GLN A 196 15.67 24.53 23.44
CA GLN A 196 14.49 24.96 24.21
C GLN A 196 14.09 26.42 23.88
N LYS A 197 15.08 27.32 23.88
CA LYS A 197 14.86 28.72 23.58
C LYS A 197 14.47 28.97 22.13
N MET A 198 15.23 28.44 21.18
CA MET A 198 15.04 28.67 19.75
C MET A 198 13.76 28.04 19.20
N PHE A 199 13.35 26.89 19.75
CA PHE A 199 12.15 26.17 19.32
C PHE A 199 10.91 26.45 20.16
N GLY A 200 11.05 27.35 21.18
CA GLY A 200 9.92 27.74 22.01
C GLY A 200 9.35 26.63 22.88
N ARG A 201 10.18 25.67 23.32
CA ARG A 201 9.77 24.53 24.14
C ARG A 201 9.57 24.89 25.61
N GLY A 202 10.10 26.01 26.07
CA GLY A 202 10.17 26.35 27.51
C GLY A 202 11.00 25.26 28.26
N PRO A 203 10.77 25.05 29.56
CA PRO A 203 11.52 24.07 30.35
C PRO A 203 11.01 22.65 30.12
N LYS A 204 10.91 22.25 28.87
CA LYS A 204 10.41 20.90 28.48
C LYS A 204 11.36 20.19 27.54
N PHE A 205 11.37 18.86 27.64
CA PHE A 205 12.03 17.95 26.69
C PHE A 205 11.01 17.16 25.88
N ASP A 206 11.38 16.80 24.66
CA ASP A 206 10.54 15.94 23.82
C ASP A 206 10.70 14.46 24.24
N ARG A 207 11.94 14.07 24.63
CA ARG A 207 12.25 12.75 25.16
C ARG A 207 13.52 12.75 25.99
N ILE A 208 13.73 11.64 26.72
CA ILE A 208 15.00 11.29 27.37
C ILE A 208 15.44 9.93 26.85
N ASP A 209 16.64 9.87 26.27
CA ASP A 209 17.29 8.64 25.83
C ASP A 209 18.13 8.10 26.97
N ILE A 210 18.02 6.79 27.25
CA ILE A 210 18.63 6.14 28.43
C ILE A 210 19.53 5.01 27.97
N ALA A 211 20.78 5.03 28.40
CA ALA A 211 21.72 3.93 28.34
C ALA A 211 21.73 3.22 29.71
N LEU A 212 21.61 1.89 29.69
CA LEU A 212 21.61 1.05 30.87
C LEU A 212 23.01 0.53 31.19
N GLN A 213 23.27 0.18 32.47
CA GLN A 213 24.49 -0.47 32.87
C GLN A 213 24.58 -1.88 32.25
N GLU A 214 25.79 -2.32 31.93
CA GLU A 214 26.04 -3.66 31.39
C GLU A 214 25.46 -4.76 32.28
N GLY A 215 24.70 -5.68 31.67
CA GLY A 215 24.05 -6.79 32.36
C GLY A 215 22.70 -6.48 32.99
N THR A 216 22.18 -5.27 32.84
CA THR A 216 20.83 -4.92 33.30
C THR A 216 19.77 -5.53 32.36
N SER A 217 18.74 -6.16 32.93
CA SER A 217 17.59 -6.63 32.17
C SER A 217 16.77 -5.45 31.67
N LEU A 218 16.52 -5.42 30.36
CA LEU A 218 15.73 -4.37 29.70
C LEU A 218 14.32 -4.26 30.32
N ASP A 219 13.66 -5.42 30.54
CA ASP A 219 12.30 -5.47 31.09
C ASP A 219 12.23 -4.97 32.52
N ASP A 220 13.28 -5.26 33.35
CA ASP A 220 13.33 -4.79 34.72
C ASP A 220 13.56 -3.29 34.79
N ALA A 221 14.48 -2.76 34.01
CA ALA A 221 14.72 -1.32 33.90
C ALA A 221 13.47 -0.59 33.38
N THR A 222 12.82 -1.11 32.36
CA THR A 222 11.57 -0.53 31.83
C THR A 222 10.50 -0.43 32.90
N ARG A 223 10.26 -1.50 33.67
CA ARG A 223 9.28 -1.51 34.77
C ARG A 223 9.63 -0.53 35.88
N LYS A 224 10.90 -0.42 36.26
CA LYS A 224 11.33 0.50 37.32
C LYS A 224 11.14 1.95 36.89
N VAL A 225 11.60 2.32 35.67
CA VAL A 225 11.42 3.66 35.14
C VAL A 225 9.94 3.99 34.99
N GLN A 226 9.12 3.06 34.45
CA GLN A 226 7.69 3.26 34.30
C GLN A 226 6.98 3.46 35.66
N THR A 227 7.35 2.69 36.67
CA THR A 227 6.77 2.79 38.04
C THR A 227 7.14 4.14 38.67
N LEU A 228 8.36 4.61 38.47
CA LEU A 228 8.81 5.90 38.98
C LEU A 228 8.06 7.09 38.35
N LEU A 229 7.87 7.03 37.05
CA LEU A 229 7.28 8.13 36.30
C LEU A 229 5.75 8.14 36.34
N GLY A 230 5.15 6.96 36.49
CA GLY A 230 3.69 6.81 36.56
C GLY A 230 3.00 6.90 35.20
N ALA A 231 1.71 7.20 35.26
CA ALA A 231 0.86 7.34 34.08
C ALA A 231 1.23 8.55 33.22
N GLY A 232 1.04 8.43 31.92
CA GLY A 232 1.31 9.49 30.93
C GLY A 232 2.72 9.49 30.34
N PHE A 233 3.62 8.67 30.90
CA PHE A 233 4.95 8.44 30.32
C PHE A 233 5.02 7.08 29.63
N GLN A 234 5.76 7.00 28.55
CA GLN A 234 6.09 5.78 27.83
C GLN A 234 7.56 5.50 28.00
N VAL A 235 7.86 4.27 28.44
CA VAL A 235 9.23 3.79 28.57
C VAL A 235 9.39 2.59 27.64
N GLU A 236 10.09 2.77 26.55
CA GLU A 236 10.17 1.78 25.48
C GLU A 236 11.55 1.80 24.79
N PRO A 237 11.92 0.74 24.08
CA PRO A 237 13.11 0.78 23.23
C PRO A 237 12.97 1.82 22.10
N PRO A 238 14.06 2.44 21.64
CA PRO A 238 14.02 3.39 20.52
C PRO A 238 13.38 2.84 19.23
N SER A 239 13.48 1.53 19.00
CA SER A 239 12.86 0.82 17.86
C SER A 239 11.32 0.91 17.85
N SER A 240 10.69 1.15 18.99
CA SER A 240 9.23 1.30 19.10
C SER A 240 8.71 2.53 18.34
N ARG A 241 9.55 3.52 18.05
CA ARG A 241 9.21 4.64 17.15
C ARG A 241 8.82 4.18 15.75
N GLY A 242 9.33 3.02 15.34
CA GLY A 242 8.97 2.36 14.10
C GLY A 242 7.56 1.79 14.06
N GLN A 243 6.87 1.63 15.19
CA GLN A 243 5.58 0.94 15.25
C GLN A 243 4.48 1.61 14.43
N GLN A 244 4.44 2.94 14.43
CA GLN A 244 3.49 3.67 13.58
C GLN A 244 3.81 3.50 12.09
N PHE A 245 5.10 3.52 11.76
CA PHE A 245 5.56 3.21 10.41
C PHE A 245 5.33 1.75 10.06
N GLU A 246 5.52 0.83 11.01
CA GLU A 246 5.24 -0.60 10.86
C GLU A 246 3.77 -0.88 10.61
N SER A 247 2.84 -0.20 11.28
CA SER A 247 1.40 -0.36 11.04
C SER A 247 1.02 0.04 9.62
N THR A 248 1.55 1.16 9.14
CA THR A 248 1.39 1.63 7.76
C THR A 248 2.03 0.65 6.76
N SER A 249 3.24 0.18 7.06
CA SER A 249 3.96 -0.81 6.25
C SER A 249 3.24 -2.17 6.21
N ARG A 250 2.61 -2.57 7.31
CA ARG A 250 1.79 -3.80 7.39
C ARG A 250 0.58 -3.73 6.47
N MET A 251 -0.05 -2.57 6.37
CA MET A 251 -1.16 -2.32 5.44
C MET A 251 -0.72 -2.53 3.98
N TYR A 252 0.43 -1.97 3.59
CA TYR A 252 1.01 -2.22 2.27
C TYR A 252 1.38 -3.68 2.04
N ALA A 253 1.96 -4.32 3.04
CA ALA A 253 2.32 -5.73 2.96
C ALA A 253 1.09 -6.62 2.73
N LEU A 254 -0.03 -6.33 3.38
CA LEU A 254 -1.29 -7.06 3.17
C LEU A 254 -1.85 -6.85 1.77
N ALA A 255 -1.95 -5.60 1.31
CA ALA A 255 -2.40 -5.29 -0.05
C ALA A 255 -1.50 -5.94 -1.11
N SER A 256 -0.18 -5.89 -0.90
CA SER A 256 0.84 -6.53 -1.71
C SER A 256 0.70 -8.05 -1.74
N ASN A 257 0.47 -8.69 -0.58
CA ASN A 257 0.29 -10.14 -0.48
C ASN A 257 -0.96 -10.60 -1.25
N ILE A 258 -2.07 -9.86 -1.11
CA ILE A 258 -3.31 -10.14 -1.84
C ILE A 258 -3.06 -10.04 -3.35
N THR A 259 -2.45 -8.94 -3.81
CA THR A 259 -2.14 -8.74 -5.23
C THR A 259 -1.20 -9.82 -5.77
N SER A 260 -0.15 -10.18 -5.02
CA SER A 260 0.81 -11.21 -5.40
C SER A 260 0.14 -12.59 -5.48
N MET A 261 -0.75 -12.91 -4.55
CA MET A 261 -1.53 -14.16 -4.56
C MET A 261 -2.41 -14.23 -5.81
N PHE A 262 -3.07 -13.12 -6.20
CA PHE A 262 -3.84 -13.07 -7.43
C PHE A 262 -2.97 -13.22 -8.67
N ALA A 263 -1.83 -12.54 -8.74
CA ALA A 263 -0.91 -12.65 -9.87
C ALA A 263 -0.40 -14.09 -10.04
N LEU A 264 -0.04 -14.75 -8.94
CA LEU A 264 0.35 -16.17 -8.94
C LEU A 264 -0.82 -17.08 -9.37
N PHE A 265 -2.04 -16.80 -8.88
CA PHE A 265 -3.22 -17.58 -9.25
C PHE A 265 -3.55 -17.47 -10.75
N ILE A 266 -3.47 -16.24 -11.30
CA ILE A 266 -3.64 -16.02 -12.75
C ILE A 266 -2.51 -16.71 -13.52
N GLY A 267 -1.27 -16.61 -13.05
CA GLY A 267 -0.13 -17.34 -13.62
C GLY A 267 -0.35 -18.86 -13.62
N MET A 268 -0.80 -19.42 -12.51
CA MET A 268 -1.18 -20.81 -12.37
C MET A 268 -2.24 -21.23 -13.39
N PHE A 269 -3.23 -20.37 -13.61
CA PHE A 269 -4.30 -20.62 -14.55
C PHE A 269 -3.82 -20.59 -16.01
N ILE A 270 -2.90 -19.68 -16.36
CA ILE A 270 -2.26 -19.65 -17.68
C ILE A 270 -1.46 -20.93 -17.91
N ILE A 271 -0.67 -21.37 -16.92
CA ILE A 271 0.11 -22.60 -16.98
C ILE A 271 -0.83 -23.80 -17.19
N TYR A 272 -1.87 -23.91 -16.36
CA TYR A 272 -2.87 -24.97 -16.47
C TYR A 272 -3.45 -25.05 -17.88
N ASN A 273 -3.90 -23.92 -18.45
CA ASN A 273 -4.44 -23.87 -19.80
C ASN A 273 -3.42 -24.34 -20.85
N THR A 274 -2.19 -23.83 -20.77
CA THR A 274 -1.15 -24.17 -21.74
C THR A 274 -0.82 -25.66 -21.69
N PHE A 275 -0.69 -26.26 -20.50
CA PHE A 275 -0.44 -27.69 -20.36
C PHE A 275 -1.65 -28.53 -20.77
N ALA A 276 -2.87 -28.12 -20.47
CA ALA A 276 -4.08 -28.81 -20.88
C ALA A 276 -4.16 -28.93 -22.41
N ILE A 277 -3.75 -27.87 -23.11
CA ILE A 277 -3.71 -27.84 -24.56
C ILE A 277 -2.54 -28.66 -25.11
N ALA A 278 -1.33 -28.51 -24.52
CA ALA A 278 -0.18 -29.32 -24.92
C ALA A 278 -0.47 -30.85 -24.82
N VAL A 279 -1.22 -31.26 -23.81
CA VAL A 279 -1.68 -32.66 -23.69
C VAL A 279 -2.61 -33.05 -24.83
N THR A 280 -3.51 -32.16 -25.25
CA THR A 280 -4.44 -32.42 -26.33
C THR A 280 -3.72 -32.55 -27.68
N GLU A 281 -2.79 -31.66 -27.98
CA GLU A 281 -1.98 -31.67 -29.20
C GLU A 281 -1.05 -32.88 -29.29
N ARG A 282 -0.46 -33.25 -28.16
CA ARG A 282 0.50 -34.39 -28.10
C ARG A 282 -0.20 -35.72 -27.81
N ARG A 283 -1.54 -35.78 -27.95
CA ARG A 283 -2.32 -36.97 -27.64
C ARG A 283 -1.91 -38.20 -28.48
N SER A 284 -1.62 -38.01 -29.77
CA SER A 284 -1.13 -39.05 -30.68
C SER A 284 0.26 -39.52 -30.23
N GLU A 285 1.21 -38.62 -29.97
CA GLU A 285 2.54 -38.94 -29.44
C GLU A 285 2.46 -39.70 -28.11
N ILE A 286 1.58 -39.28 -27.20
CA ILE A 286 1.32 -39.95 -25.92
C ILE A 286 0.76 -41.35 -26.18
N GLY A 287 -0.15 -41.47 -27.14
CA GLY A 287 -0.71 -42.74 -27.56
C GLY A 287 0.35 -43.73 -28.08
N ILE A 288 1.25 -43.25 -28.95
CA ILE A 288 2.39 -44.05 -29.46
C ILE A 288 3.32 -44.48 -28.34
N LEU A 289 3.72 -43.54 -27.45
CA LEU A 289 4.57 -43.87 -26.30
C LEU A 289 3.92 -44.90 -25.38
N ARG A 290 2.62 -44.82 -25.16
CA ARG A 290 1.83 -45.75 -24.38
C ARG A 290 1.74 -47.14 -25.07
N ALA A 291 1.58 -47.16 -26.38
CA ALA A 291 1.59 -48.37 -27.18
C ALA A 291 2.97 -49.07 -27.18
N LEU A 292 4.06 -48.28 -27.12
CA LEU A 292 5.43 -48.77 -26.97
C LEU A 292 5.78 -49.19 -25.54
N GLY A 293 4.82 -49.15 -24.59
CA GLY A 293 4.99 -49.68 -23.24
C GLY A 293 5.29 -48.63 -22.17
N ALA A 294 5.22 -47.31 -22.46
CA ALA A 294 5.38 -46.28 -21.43
C ALA A 294 4.27 -46.35 -20.38
N THR A 295 4.65 -46.35 -19.10
CA THR A 295 3.70 -46.40 -17.98
C THR A 295 2.98 -45.08 -17.76
N ARG A 296 1.78 -45.11 -17.11
CA ARG A 296 1.07 -43.91 -16.70
C ARG A 296 1.92 -43.03 -15.83
N GLY A 297 2.76 -43.58 -14.95
CA GLY A 297 3.69 -42.84 -14.10
C GLY A 297 4.73 -42.08 -14.90
N GLN A 298 5.31 -42.69 -15.92
CA GLN A 298 6.33 -42.06 -16.79
C GLN A 298 5.75 -40.90 -17.58
N ILE A 299 4.54 -41.01 -18.11
CA ILE A 299 3.87 -39.90 -18.81
C ILE A 299 3.56 -38.78 -17.84
N ARG A 300 3.04 -39.08 -16.62
CA ARG A 300 2.78 -38.09 -15.60
C ARG A 300 4.05 -37.34 -15.17
N THR A 301 5.13 -38.07 -14.88
CA THR A 301 6.41 -37.48 -14.49
C THR A 301 7.04 -36.63 -15.60
N LEU A 302 6.84 -37.00 -16.88
CA LEU A 302 7.31 -36.19 -18.01
C LEU A 302 6.68 -34.80 -17.99
N PHE A 303 5.36 -34.71 -17.93
CA PHE A 303 4.66 -33.39 -17.89
C PHE A 303 4.95 -32.59 -16.62
N LEU A 304 5.04 -33.26 -15.47
CA LEU A 304 5.41 -32.57 -14.21
C LEU A 304 6.85 -32.06 -14.26
N ALA A 305 7.78 -32.81 -14.82
CA ALA A 305 9.16 -32.39 -14.98
C ALA A 305 9.30 -31.20 -15.97
N GLU A 306 8.53 -31.24 -17.07
CA GLU A 306 8.44 -30.14 -18.03
C GLU A 306 7.92 -28.86 -17.38
N SER A 307 6.88 -28.98 -16.54
CA SER A 307 6.34 -27.87 -15.75
C SER A 307 7.34 -27.38 -14.71
N ALA A 308 8.05 -28.29 -14.03
CA ALA A 308 9.06 -27.90 -13.05
C ALA A 308 10.21 -27.11 -13.68
N VAL A 309 10.70 -27.53 -14.86
CA VAL A 309 11.73 -26.79 -15.58
C VAL A 309 11.24 -25.41 -15.99
N SER A 310 10.03 -25.31 -16.56
CA SER A 310 9.42 -24.05 -16.93
C SER A 310 9.19 -23.16 -15.69
N GLY A 311 8.79 -23.78 -14.57
CA GLY A 311 8.62 -23.13 -13.27
C GLY A 311 9.93 -22.55 -12.73
N LEU A 312 11.02 -23.32 -12.76
CA LEU A 312 12.33 -22.87 -12.28
C LEU A 312 12.90 -21.73 -13.15
N VAL A 313 12.86 -21.89 -14.48
CA VAL A 313 13.35 -20.84 -15.38
C VAL A 313 12.50 -19.59 -15.28
N GLY A 314 11.17 -19.71 -15.27
CA GLY A 314 10.26 -18.59 -15.08
C GLY A 314 10.46 -17.88 -13.73
N THR A 315 10.71 -18.65 -12.67
CA THR A 315 10.99 -18.11 -11.34
C THR A 315 12.33 -17.37 -11.30
N ALA A 316 13.40 -17.92 -11.89
CA ALA A 316 14.70 -17.26 -11.94
C ALA A 316 14.61 -15.89 -12.65
N VAL A 317 13.94 -15.84 -13.81
CA VAL A 317 13.67 -14.58 -14.51
C VAL A 317 12.74 -13.68 -13.71
N GLY A 318 11.73 -14.25 -13.03
CA GLY A 318 10.79 -13.54 -12.16
C GLY A 318 11.47 -12.89 -10.96
N VAL A 319 12.42 -13.58 -10.33
CA VAL A 319 13.25 -13.00 -9.25
C VAL A 319 14.08 -11.84 -9.77
N ALA A 320 14.74 -11.98 -10.92
CA ALA A 320 15.51 -10.89 -11.52
C ALA A 320 14.63 -9.68 -11.85
N PHE A 321 13.47 -9.91 -12.45
CA PHE A 321 12.46 -8.86 -12.71
C PHE A 321 11.94 -8.23 -11.42
N GLY A 322 11.69 -9.05 -10.38
CA GLY A 322 11.26 -8.60 -9.06
C GLY A 322 12.28 -7.69 -8.38
N ILE A 323 13.57 -7.99 -8.48
CA ILE A 323 14.64 -7.13 -7.96
C ILE A 323 14.66 -5.78 -8.69
N LEU A 324 14.48 -5.78 -10.01
CA LEU A 324 14.38 -4.54 -10.77
C LEU A 324 13.17 -3.71 -10.35
N LEU A 325 12.02 -4.37 -10.19
CA LEU A 325 10.78 -3.74 -9.71
C LEU A 325 10.96 -3.22 -8.28
N ALA A 326 11.63 -3.96 -7.40
CA ALA A 326 11.93 -3.54 -6.04
C ALA A 326 12.74 -2.24 -5.99
N ARG A 327 13.74 -2.10 -6.87
CA ARG A 327 14.53 -0.87 -6.97
C ARG A 327 13.67 0.34 -7.33
N ALA A 328 12.82 0.20 -8.34
CA ALA A 328 11.92 1.26 -8.76
C ALA A 328 10.94 1.64 -7.65
N MET A 329 10.38 0.64 -6.96
CA MET A 329 9.40 0.86 -5.90
C MET A 329 10.03 1.41 -4.61
N ALA A 330 11.21 0.95 -4.23
CA ALA A 330 11.89 1.45 -3.04
C ALA A 330 12.22 2.94 -3.17
N GLY A 331 12.66 3.38 -4.35
CA GLY A 331 12.87 4.81 -4.62
C GLY A 331 11.59 5.63 -4.52
N TYR A 332 10.48 5.11 -5.05
CA TYR A 332 9.17 5.76 -4.98
C TYR A 332 8.64 5.85 -3.54
N ILE A 333 8.70 4.75 -2.79
CA ILE A 333 8.27 4.71 -1.37
C ILE A 333 9.17 5.60 -0.51
N GLY A 334 10.48 5.60 -0.75
CA GLY A 334 11.44 6.46 -0.05
C GLY A 334 11.12 7.94 -0.25
N GLY A 335 10.80 8.37 -1.47
CA GLY A 335 10.34 9.73 -1.76
C GLY A 335 9.06 10.09 -1.00
N LEU A 336 8.07 9.20 -1.03
CA LEU A 336 6.82 9.39 -0.30
C LEU A 336 7.02 9.56 1.22
N LEU A 337 7.91 8.76 1.81
CA LEU A 337 8.23 8.85 3.24
C LEU A 337 8.96 10.13 3.58
N THR A 338 9.82 10.62 2.68
CA THR A 338 10.48 11.92 2.83
C THR A 338 9.44 13.05 2.86
N ASP A 339 8.44 13.00 1.98
CA ASP A 339 7.38 14.02 1.91
C ASP A 339 6.45 13.99 3.12
N ILE A 340 6.17 12.81 3.69
CA ILE A 340 5.23 12.65 4.82
C ILE A 340 5.92 12.86 6.16
N TYR A 341 7.08 12.22 6.36
CA TYR A 341 7.77 12.19 7.64
C TYR A 341 8.97 13.12 7.72
N GLY A 342 9.33 13.80 6.63
CA GLY A 342 10.50 14.68 6.56
C GLY A 342 11.84 13.94 6.63
N VAL A 343 11.81 12.61 6.56
CA VAL A 343 12.99 11.74 6.69
C VAL A 343 13.57 11.47 5.32
N ALA A 344 14.60 12.21 4.93
CA ALA A 344 15.36 11.90 3.72
C ALA A 344 16.01 10.51 3.89
N GLN A 345 15.53 9.52 3.14
CA GLN A 345 16.16 8.21 3.12
C GLN A 345 17.35 8.22 2.17
N THR A 346 18.51 7.86 2.67
CA THR A 346 19.60 7.38 1.82
C THR A 346 19.05 6.18 1.03
N GLN A 347 19.18 6.19 -0.30
CA GLN A 347 18.91 5.01 -1.12
C GLN A 347 19.82 3.89 -0.61
N GLY A 348 19.36 3.18 0.40
CA GLY A 348 20.07 2.03 0.97
C GLY A 348 20.14 0.93 -0.08
N ASP A 349 21.22 0.17 -0.06
CA ASP A 349 21.33 -1.04 -0.85
C ASP A 349 20.13 -1.94 -0.58
N LEU A 350 19.54 -2.48 -1.65
CA LEU A 350 18.44 -3.43 -1.52
C LEU A 350 18.88 -4.61 -0.65
N THR A 351 18.22 -4.79 0.47
CA THR A 351 18.45 -5.95 1.32
C THR A 351 17.82 -7.18 0.68
N LEU A 352 18.64 -7.95 -0.05
CA LEU A 352 18.20 -9.22 -0.62
C LEU A 352 18.19 -10.27 0.49
N ASP A 353 17.00 -10.71 0.84
CA ASP A 353 16.80 -11.77 1.83
C ASP A 353 16.86 -13.15 1.16
N PRO A 354 17.85 -13.99 1.47
CA PRO A 354 17.93 -15.34 0.93
C PRO A 354 16.70 -16.19 1.22
N LEU A 355 16.06 -15.99 2.38
CA LEU A 355 14.83 -16.69 2.75
C LEU A 355 13.68 -16.29 1.83
N LEU A 356 13.54 -15.01 1.51
CA LEU A 356 12.54 -14.52 0.58
C LEU A 356 12.73 -15.10 -0.83
N ILE A 357 13.98 -15.16 -1.30
CA ILE A 357 14.30 -15.76 -2.60
C ILE A 357 13.96 -17.26 -2.58
N GLY A 358 14.34 -17.97 -1.51
CA GLY A 358 13.98 -19.38 -1.32
C GLY A 358 12.47 -19.62 -1.32
N LEU A 359 11.72 -18.76 -0.63
CA LEU A 359 10.26 -18.80 -0.62
C LEU A 359 9.67 -18.53 -2.01
N ALA A 360 10.18 -17.56 -2.75
CA ALA A 360 9.77 -17.23 -4.11
C ALA A 360 10.00 -18.42 -5.07
N VAL A 361 11.15 -19.09 -4.95
CA VAL A 361 11.45 -20.31 -5.72
C VAL A 361 10.48 -21.42 -5.35
N ALA A 362 10.23 -21.64 -4.07
CA ALA A 362 9.28 -22.64 -3.61
C ALA A 362 7.85 -22.36 -4.11
N MET A 363 7.41 -21.12 -4.03
CA MET A 363 6.07 -20.70 -4.51
C MET A 363 5.95 -20.81 -6.02
N GLY A 364 6.92 -20.36 -6.80
CA GLY A 364 6.89 -20.45 -8.26
C GLY A 364 6.90 -21.91 -8.74
N LEU A 365 7.72 -22.76 -8.11
CA LEU A 365 7.74 -24.19 -8.40
C LEU A 365 6.44 -24.89 -7.98
N ALA A 366 5.93 -24.61 -6.78
CA ALA A 366 4.67 -25.17 -6.30
C ALA A 366 3.51 -24.78 -7.21
N THR A 367 3.40 -23.52 -7.57
CA THR A 367 2.36 -22.99 -8.48
C THR A 367 2.42 -23.67 -9.84
N SER A 368 3.62 -23.82 -10.39
CA SER A 368 3.83 -24.49 -11.67
C SER A 368 3.43 -25.97 -11.61
N LEU A 369 3.89 -26.69 -10.59
CA LEU A 369 3.55 -28.11 -10.40
C LEU A 369 2.05 -28.31 -10.17
N MET A 370 1.43 -27.48 -9.30
CA MET A 370 -0.02 -27.56 -9.04
C MET A 370 -0.83 -27.34 -10.31
N ALA A 371 -0.46 -26.37 -11.13
CA ALA A 371 -1.11 -26.10 -12.41
C ALA A 371 -1.03 -27.32 -13.37
N ALA A 372 0.09 -28.05 -13.37
CA ALA A 372 0.32 -29.16 -14.27
C ALA A 372 -0.28 -30.49 -13.77
N VAL A 373 -0.66 -30.64 -12.49
CA VAL A 373 -1.15 -31.93 -11.95
C VAL A 373 -2.36 -32.46 -12.70
N ILE A 374 -3.36 -31.64 -12.98
CA ILE A 374 -4.59 -32.09 -13.65
C ILE A 374 -4.30 -32.47 -15.14
N PRO A 375 -3.62 -31.60 -15.94
CA PRO A 375 -3.20 -31.95 -17.28
C PRO A 375 -2.34 -33.23 -17.35
N ALA A 376 -1.36 -33.37 -16.44
CA ALA A 376 -0.49 -34.52 -16.39
C ALA A 376 -1.24 -35.82 -16.06
N ARG A 377 -2.26 -35.77 -15.19
CA ARG A 377 -3.16 -36.89 -14.93
C ARG A 377 -3.99 -37.25 -16.16
N SER A 378 -4.50 -36.27 -16.87
CA SER A 378 -5.27 -36.43 -18.10
C SER A 378 -4.41 -37.05 -19.20
N ALA A 379 -3.16 -36.60 -19.37
CA ALA A 379 -2.19 -37.18 -20.28
C ALA A 379 -1.91 -38.67 -19.98
N ALA A 380 -1.70 -38.98 -18.69
CA ALA A 380 -1.44 -40.36 -18.24
C ALA A 380 -2.65 -41.31 -18.45
N GLY A 381 -3.86 -40.76 -18.50
CA GLY A 381 -5.10 -41.49 -18.72
C GLY A 381 -5.46 -41.73 -20.19
N VAL A 382 -4.66 -41.23 -21.15
CA VAL A 382 -4.92 -41.40 -22.59
C VAL A 382 -4.87 -42.90 -22.95
N ASP A 383 -5.96 -43.39 -23.57
CA ASP A 383 -6.06 -44.73 -24.09
C ASP A 383 -5.31 -44.83 -25.43
N PRO A 384 -4.31 -45.75 -25.59
CA PRO A 384 -3.53 -45.85 -26.82
C PRO A 384 -4.40 -46.11 -28.03
N VAL A 385 -5.40 -46.98 -27.91
CA VAL A 385 -6.29 -47.35 -29.03
C VAL A 385 -7.13 -46.18 -29.50
N LYS A 386 -7.71 -45.44 -28.53
CA LYS A 386 -8.52 -44.25 -28.81
C LYS A 386 -7.68 -43.04 -29.26
N ALA A 387 -6.42 -43.00 -28.89
CA ALA A 387 -5.51 -41.92 -29.31
C ALA A 387 -5.08 -42.05 -30.76
N LEU A 388 -5.05 -43.27 -31.28
CA LEU A 388 -4.69 -43.60 -32.67
C LEU A 388 -5.92 -43.64 -33.61
N GLN A 389 -7.13 -43.65 -33.08
CA GLN A 389 -8.37 -43.57 -33.89
C GLN A 389 -8.65 -42.15 -34.35
N LYS A 390 -8.73 -41.95 -35.66
CA LYS A 390 -9.12 -40.68 -36.31
C LYS A 390 -10.59 -40.36 -36.00
N GLY A 391 -10.91 -39.19 -35.48
CA GLY A 391 -12.27 -38.65 -35.51
C GLY A 391 -13.12 -38.65 -34.24
N GLY A 392 -12.56 -38.86 -33.07
CA GLY A 392 -13.32 -38.80 -31.82
C GLY A 392 -13.51 -37.36 -31.27
N PHE A 393 -14.64 -36.71 -31.56
CA PHE A 393 -15.06 -35.48 -30.90
C PHE A 393 -15.26 -35.71 -29.39
N GLN A 394 -14.49 -35.02 -28.54
CA GLN A 394 -14.74 -34.99 -27.09
C GLN A 394 -15.85 -34.01 -26.76
N SER A 395 -17.08 -34.45 -26.69
CA SER A 395 -18.14 -33.77 -25.96
C SER A 395 -17.87 -33.90 -24.46
N LEU A 396 -18.08 -32.84 -23.70
CA LEU A 396 -18.13 -32.88 -22.22
C LEU A 396 -19.13 -33.95 -21.79
N GLY A 397 -18.68 -34.94 -21.01
CA GLY A 397 -19.61 -35.91 -20.43
C GLY A 397 -20.62 -35.14 -19.56
N VAL A 398 -21.92 -35.44 -19.74
CA VAL A 398 -23.03 -34.77 -19.01
C VAL A 398 -22.83 -34.80 -17.49
N GLY A 399 -22.13 -35.83 -16.97
CA GLY A 399 -21.81 -36.00 -15.57
C GLY A 399 -20.79 -34.96 -15.01
N GLU A 400 -19.76 -34.65 -15.78
CA GLU A 400 -18.71 -33.72 -15.38
C GLU A 400 -19.24 -32.28 -15.28
N ASN A 401 -20.14 -31.92 -16.16
CA ASN A 401 -20.79 -30.56 -16.13
C ASN A 401 -21.73 -30.41 -14.93
N ARG A 402 -22.41 -31.50 -14.49
CA ARG A 402 -23.26 -31.51 -13.29
C ARG A 402 -22.45 -31.37 -12.00
N ALA A 403 -21.34 -32.07 -11.86
CA ALA A 403 -20.45 -31.97 -10.70
C ALA A 403 -19.87 -30.58 -10.57
N ARG A 404 -19.38 -29.99 -11.65
CA ARG A 404 -18.82 -28.64 -11.69
C ARG A 404 -19.85 -27.58 -11.28
N ARG A 405 -21.09 -27.67 -11.76
CA ARG A 405 -22.18 -26.78 -11.34
C ARG A 405 -22.54 -26.92 -9.86
N ARG A 406 -22.53 -28.13 -9.33
CA ARG A 406 -22.79 -28.39 -7.90
C ARG A 406 -21.72 -27.73 -7.03
N TRP A 407 -20.44 -27.89 -7.38
CA TRP A 407 -19.34 -27.25 -6.66
C TRP A 407 -19.37 -25.73 -6.80
N ALA A 408 -19.69 -25.18 -7.97
CA ALA A 408 -19.86 -23.76 -8.17
C ALA A 408 -20.97 -23.19 -7.27
N LEU A 409 -22.12 -23.88 -7.20
CA LEU A 409 -23.22 -23.49 -6.32
C LEU A 409 -22.82 -23.62 -4.85
N ALA A 410 -22.15 -24.70 -4.45
CA ALA A 410 -21.70 -24.88 -3.07
C ALA A 410 -20.74 -23.77 -2.64
N PHE A 411 -19.77 -23.41 -3.49
CA PHE A 411 -18.83 -22.31 -3.21
C PHE A 411 -19.53 -20.95 -3.25
N GLY A 412 -20.48 -20.74 -4.15
CA GLY A 412 -21.28 -19.52 -4.20
C GLY A 412 -22.13 -19.33 -2.96
N VAL A 413 -22.80 -20.39 -2.50
CA VAL A 413 -23.55 -20.38 -1.22
C VAL A 413 -22.59 -20.18 -0.05
N GLY A 414 -21.45 -20.87 -0.03
CA GLY A 414 -20.41 -20.66 0.98
C GLY A 414 -19.91 -19.21 1.05
N ALA A 415 -19.70 -18.58 -0.11
CA ALA A 415 -19.35 -17.16 -0.17
C ALA A 415 -20.46 -16.26 0.38
N LEU A 416 -21.72 -16.51 0.04
CA LEU A 416 -22.87 -15.77 0.56
C LEU A 416 -23.05 -15.95 2.08
N VAL A 417 -22.85 -17.17 2.58
CA VAL A 417 -22.89 -17.45 4.02
C VAL A 417 -21.74 -16.75 4.73
N ALA A 418 -20.52 -16.83 4.18
CA ALA A 418 -19.38 -16.09 4.73
C ALA A 418 -19.62 -14.57 4.73
N PHE A 419 -20.32 -14.05 3.74
CA PHE A 419 -20.77 -12.67 3.69
C PHE A 419 -21.77 -12.34 4.81
N ALA A 420 -22.78 -13.17 5.01
CA ALA A 420 -23.83 -12.94 6.00
C ALA A 420 -23.33 -13.06 7.46
N PHE A 421 -22.35 -13.94 7.70
CA PHE A 421 -21.77 -14.19 9.01
C PHE A 421 -20.38 -13.59 9.21
N GLY A 422 -19.97 -12.66 8.35
CA GLY A 422 -18.60 -12.13 8.23
C GLY A 422 -18.11 -11.22 9.37
N SER A 423 -18.63 -11.39 10.60
CA SER A 423 -18.10 -10.69 11.78
C SER A 423 -16.64 -11.08 12.15
N HIS A 424 -16.14 -12.20 11.65
CA HIS A 424 -14.78 -12.71 11.92
C HIS A 424 -13.89 -12.57 10.68
N GLY A 425 -12.70 -11.94 10.83
CA GLY A 425 -11.75 -11.66 9.76
C GLY A 425 -11.46 -12.81 8.82
N PHE A 426 -11.15 -13.97 9.37
CA PHE A 426 -10.86 -15.16 8.60
C PHE A 426 -12.01 -15.58 7.68
N VAL A 427 -13.26 -15.46 8.14
CA VAL A 427 -14.47 -15.85 7.36
C VAL A 427 -14.61 -14.99 6.10
N THR A 428 -14.32 -13.70 6.18
CA THR A 428 -14.37 -12.79 5.03
C THR A 428 -13.33 -13.18 3.96
N TYR A 429 -12.10 -13.50 4.37
CA TYR A 429 -11.06 -13.97 3.43
C TYR A 429 -11.46 -15.30 2.76
N VAL A 430 -12.03 -16.23 3.52
CA VAL A 430 -12.55 -17.49 2.98
C VAL A 430 -13.69 -17.21 1.99
N GLY A 431 -14.61 -16.32 2.32
CA GLY A 431 -15.71 -15.91 1.44
C GLY A 431 -15.22 -15.33 0.12
N PHE A 432 -14.21 -14.48 0.19
CA PHE A 432 -13.56 -13.92 -0.99
C PHE A 432 -12.98 -15.00 -1.92
N VAL A 433 -12.22 -15.95 -1.37
CA VAL A 433 -11.66 -17.07 -2.15
C VAL A 433 -12.76 -17.95 -2.73
N LEU A 434 -13.79 -18.27 -1.96
CA LEU A 434 -14.94 -19.07 -2.43
C LEU A 434 -15.70 -18.38 -3.56
N ALA A 435 -15.87 -17.05 -3.52
CA ALA A 435 -16.51 -16.28 -4.58
C ALA A 435 -15.71 -16.38 -5.90
N VAL A 436 -14.38 -16.25 -5.82
CA VAL A 436 -13.49 -16.41 -6.98
C VAL A 436 -13.56 -17.82 -7.56
N LEU A 437 -13.48 -18.85 -6.71
CA LEU A 437 -13.58 -20.26 -7.15
C LEU A 437 -14.93 -20.55 -7.77
N ALA A 438 -16.02 -20.05 -7.19
CA ALA A 438 -17.37 -20.19 -7.75
C ALA A 438 -17.46 -19.58 -9.15
N ALA A 439 -16.94 -18.36 -9.34
CA ALA A 439 -16.93 -17.68 -10.63
C ALA A 439 -16.12 -18.44 -11.70
N VAL A 440 -14.94 -18.94 -11.34
CA VAL A 440 -14.10 -19.75 -12.26
C VAL A 440 -14.79 -21.05 -12.64
N LEU A 441 -15.43 -21.73 -11.70
CA LEU A 441 -16.18 -22.96 -11.99
C LEU A 441 -17.45 -22.69 -12.82
N LEU A 442 -18.07 -21.53 -12.66
CA LEU A 442 -19.28 -21.14 -13.38
C LEU A 442 -18.97 -20.57 -14.78
N SER A 443 -17.73 -20.11 -15.01
CA SER A 443 -17.33 -19.42 -16.24
C SER A 443 -17.68 -20.19 -17.55
N PRO A 444 -17.61 -21.54 -17.68
CA PRO A 444 -18.01 -22.21 -18.92
C PRO A 444 -19.51 -22.16 -19.21
N ALA A 445 -20.30 -22.22 -18.15
CA ALA A 445 -21.77 -22.12 -18.30
C ALA A 445 -22.16 -20.69 -18.69
N MET A 446 -21.58 -19.69 -18.06
CA MET A 446 -21.82 -18.28 -18.38
C MET A 446 -21.30 -17.91 -19.78
N ALA A 447 -20.10 -18.40 -20.15
CA ALA A 447 -19.56 -18.22 -21.49
C ALA A 447 -20.49 -18.78 -22.57
N TYR A 448 -21.02 -19.99 -22.35
CA TYR A 448 -21.99 -20.62 -23.25
C TYR A 448 -23.27 -19.76 -23.40
N TRP A 449 -23.84 -19.30 -22.29
CA TRP A 449 -25.06 -18.48 -22.32
C TRP A 449 -24.83 -17.14 -23.01
N LEU A 450 -23.71 -16.47 -22.70
CA LEU A 450 -23.37 -15.19 -23.31
C LEU A 450 -23.03 -15.33 -24.82
N ALA A 451 -22.30 -16.38 -25.20
CA ALA A 451 -22.03 -16.67 -26.61
C ALA A 451 -23.34 -16.92 -27.38
N ARG A 452 -24.30 -17.65 -26.78
CA ARG A 452 -25.62 -17.87 -27.37
C ARG A 452 -26.43 -16.57 -27.48
N ALA A 453 -26.32 -15.67 -26.50
CA ALA A 453 -26.96 -14.36 -26.54
C ALA A 453 -26.33 -13.43 -27.59
N LEU A 454 -25.01 -13.52 -27.79
CA LEU A 454 -24.30 -12.75 -28.84
C LEU A 454 -24.56 -13.26 -30.25
N ARG A 455 -24.90 -14.54 -30.41
CA ARG A 455 -25.12 -15.18 -31.74
C ARG A 455 -26.07 -14.39 -32.65
N PRO A 456 -27.28 -13.99 -32.23
CA PRO A 456 -28.21 -13.23 -33.11
C PRO A 456 -27.65 -11.85 -33.46
N ILE A 457 -26.88 -11.22 -32.60
CA ILE A 457 -26.26 -9.91 -32.84
C ILE A 457 -25.18 -10.06 -33.92
N TRP A 458 -24.29 -11.03 -33.77
CA TRP A 458 -23.21 -11.34 -34.70
C TRP A 458 -23.73 -11.78 -36.06
N ALA A 459 -24.77 -12.62 -36.08
CA ALA A 459 -25.40 -13.05 -37.33
C ALA A 459 -26.11 -11.90 -38.09
N ARG A 460 -26.57 -10.84 -37.40
CA ARG A 460 -27.12 -9.64 -38.05
C ARG A 460 -26.02 -8.73 -38.61
N LEU A 461 -24.89 -8.60 -37.90
CA LEU A 461 -23.77 -7.76 -38.33
C LEU A 461 -23.00 -8.38 -39.51
N ARG A 462 -22.75 -9.68 -39.47
CA ARG A 462 -22.05 -10.50 -40.47
C ARG A 462 -22.68 -11.87 -40.54
N PRO A 463 -23.61 -12.13 -41.48
CA PRO A 463 -24.42 -13.33 -41.45
C PRO A 463 -23.65 -14.65 -41.46
N VAL A 464 -22.55 -14.75 -42.19
CA VAL A 464 -21.75 -15.95 -42.31
C VAL A 464 -20.65 -15.97 -41.26
N GLU A 465 -19.78 -14.97 -41.22
CA GLU A 465 -18.61 -14.92 -40.34
C GLU A 465 -19.01 -14.79 -38.89
N GLY A 466 -20.07 -13.99 -38.63
CA GLY A 466 -20.57 -13.78 -37.24
C GLY A 466 -21.25 -15.02 -36.67
N ALA A 467 -22.03 -15.74 -37.50
CA ALA A 467 -22.61 -16.99 -37.07
C ALA A 467 -21.55 -18.06 -36.80
N LEU A 468 -20.56 -18.19 -37.70
CA LEU A 468 -19.42 -19.14 -37.51
C LEU A 468 -18.61 -18.78 -36.25
N ALA A 469 -18.34 -17.51 -35.97
CA ALA A 469 -17.62 -17.09 -34.78
C ALA A 469 -18.38 -17.47 -33.49
N ALA A 470 -19.69 -17.19 -33.45
CA ALA A 470 -20.50 -17.53 -32.28
C ALA A 470 -20.68 -19.06 -32.09
N ASP A 471 -20.94 -19.77 -33.17
CA ASP A 471 -21.08 -21.23 -33.13
C ASP A 471 -19.78 -21.94 -32.73
N SER A 472 -18.62 -21.41 -33.07
CA SER A 472 -17.31 -21.85 -32.60
C SER A 472 -17.19 -21.76 -31.07
N LEU A 473 -17.62 -20.67 -30.49
CA LEU A 473 -17.57 -20.48 -29.03
C LEU A 473 -18.54 -21.42 -28.32
N ILE A 474 -19.71 -21.67 -28.91
CA ILE A 474 -20.74 -22.52 -28.34
C ILE A 474 -20.31 -24.00 -28.38
N GLN A 475 -19.64 -24.42 -29.47
CA GLN A 475 -19.23 -25.83 -29.69
C GLN A 475 -17.97 -26.22 -28.90
N SER A 476 -17.12 -25.24 -28.52
CA SER A 476 -15.87 -25.49 -27.81
C SER A 476 -15.81 -24.84 -26.41
N PRO A 477 -16.75 -25.11 -25.51
CA PRO A 477 -16.90 -24.41 -24.24
C PRO A 477 -15.70 -24.57 -23.28
N ARG A 478 -14.98 -25.69 -23.33
CA ARG A 478 -13.78 -25.95 -22.50
C ARG A 478 -12.64 -25.01 -22.85
N ARG A 479 -12.38 -24.85 -24.13
CA ARG A 479 -11.30 -24.02 -24.66
C ARG A 479 -11.59 -22.54 -24.38
N THR A 480 -12.80 -22.12 -24.73
CA THR A 480 -13.26 -20.73 -24.61
C THR A 480 -13.34 -20.28 -23.14
N SER A 481 -13.80 -21.18 -22.24
CA SER A 481 -13.98 -20.83 -20.82
C SER A 481 -12.66 -20.58 -20.10
N GLY A 482 -11.59 -21.26 -20.49
CA GLY A 482 -10.27 -21.01 -19.92
C GLY A 482 -9.77 -19.61 -20.18
N THR A 483 -9.89 -19.15 -21.41
CA THR A 483 -9.55 -17.77 -21.81
C THR A 483 -10.40 -16.74 -21.10
N ILE A 484 -11.71 -16.97 -21.12
CA ILE A 484 -12.69 -16.07 -20.50
C ILE A 484 -12.44 -15.98 -18.99
N ALA A 485 -12.12 -17.10 -18.32
CA ALA A 485 -11.83 -17.08 -16.88
C ALA A 485 -10.55 -16.31 -16.55
N ALA A 486 -9.48 -16.45 -17.35
CA ALA A 486 -8.26 -15.66 -17.16
C ALA A 486 -8.52 -14.16 -17.30
N LEU A 487 -9.25 -13.78 -18.36
CA LEU A 487 -9.63 -12.40 -18.61
C LEU A 487 -10.55 -11.85 -17.51
N MET A 488 -11.54 -12.63 -17.12
CA MET A 488 -12.47 -12.31 -16.03
C MET A 488 -11.71 -12.03 -14.72
N LEU A 489 -10.78 -12.90 -14.34
CA LEU A 489 -10.00 -12.75 -13.11
C LEU A 489 -9.10 -11.53 -13.14
N SER A 490 -8.38 -11.32 -14.24
CA SER A 490 -7.50 -10.17 -14.39
C SER A 490 -8.29 -8.85 -14.33
N LEU A 491 -9.41 -8.79 -15.04
CA LEU A 491 -10.25 -7.59 -15.07
C LEU A 491 -10.94 -7.35 -13.72
N ALA A 492 -11.39 -8.41 -13.06
CA ALA A 492 -11.98 -8.32 -11.74
C ALA A 492 -10.98 -7.76 -10.71
N LEU A 493 -9.71 -8.15 -10.80
CA LEU A 493 -8.64 -7.58 -9.96
C LEU A 493 -8.46 -6.08 -10.22
N VAL A 494 -8.41 -5.67 -11.49
CA VAL A 494 -8.27 -4.24 -11.85
C VAL A 494 -9.46 -3.42 -11.33
N ILE A 495 -10.68 -3.92 -11.48
CA ILE A 495 -11.89 -3.26 -10.96
C ILE A 495 -11.88 -3.21 -9.43
N SER A 496 -11.45 -4.27 -8.76
CA SER A 496 -11.35 -4.32 -7.31
C SER A 496 -10.34 -3.30 -6.76
N LEU A 497 -9.12 -3.27 -7.30
CA LEU A 497 -8.07 -2.34 -6.88
C LEU A 497 -8.41 -0.88 -7.23
N GLY A 498 -8.83 -0.64 -8.48
CA GLY A 498 -9.23 0.70 -8.91
C GLY A 498 -10.46 1.21 -8.19
N GLY A 499 -11.40 0.31 -7.88
CA GLY A 499 -12.59 0.62 -7.09
C GLY A 499 -12.27 0.93 -5.64
N LEU A 500 -11.36 0.19 -5.01
CA LEU A 500 -10.89 0.49 -3.65
C LEU A 500 -10.21 1.85 -3.58
N ALA A 501 -9.33 2.16 -4.52
CA ALA A 501 -8.72 3.47 -4.62
C ALA A 501 -9.78 4.57 -4.78
N ARG A 502 -10.72 4.41 -5.71
CA ARG A 502 -11.80 5.37 -5.94
C ARG A 502 -12.68 5.57 -4.72
N ALA A 503 -13.10 4.48 -4.06
CA ALA A 503 -13.90 4.52 -2.85
C ALA A 503 -13.20 5.26 -1.70
N SER A 504 -11.88 5.06 -1.57
CA SER A 504 -11.06 5.78 -0.60
C SER A 504 -10.98 7.27 -0.90
N TYR A 505 -10.78 7.64 -2.19
CA TYR A 505 -10.82 9.04 -2.64
C TYR A 505 -12.15 9.72 -2.36
N ASP A 506 -13.26 9.08 -2.73
CA ASP A 506 -14.58 9.65 -2.56
C ASP A 506 -14.90 9.85 -1.07
N SER A 507 -14.53 8.89 -0.21
CA SER A 507 -14.71 8.99 1.24
C SER A 507 -13.85 10.07 1.86
N LEU A 508 -12.60 10.19 1.45
CA LEU A 508 -11.68 11.25 1.90
C LEU A 508 -12.12 12.63 1.43
N ALA A 509 -12.58 12.76 0.18
CA ALA A 509 -13.08 14.01 -0.37
C ALA A 509 -14.33 14.50 0.39
N GLU A 510 -15.24 13.58 0.73
CA GLU A 510 -16.43 13.89 1.52
C GLU A 510 -16.05 14.36 2.93
N TRP A 511 -15.13 13.64 3.59
CA TRP A 511 -14.60 14.07 4.89
C TRP A 511 -13.94 15.44 4.82
N MET A 512 -13.06 15.68 3.81
CA MET A 512 -12.42 16.98 3.63
C MET A 512 -13.43 18.10 3.43
N ARG A 513 -14.55 17.83 2.77
CA ARG A 513 -15.61 18.80 2.54
C ARG A 513 -16.25 19.25 3.85
N ILE A 514 -16.37 18.34 4.81
CA ILE A 514 -16.99 18.58 6.11
C ILE A 514 -15.97 19.10 7.13
N ALA A 515 -14.86 18.39 7.31
CA ALA A 515 -13.88 18.66 8.37
C ALA A 515 -12.99 19.88 8.10
N LEU A 516 -12.68 20.14 6.82
CA LEU A 516 -11.85 21.26 6.41
C LEU A 516 -12.72 22.40 5.90
N ASN A 517 -13.41 23.11 6.80
CA ASN A 517 -14.28 24.24 6.46
C ASN A 517 -13.74 25.63 6.83
N PRO A 518 -12.65 25.82 7.62
CA PRO A 518 -12.08 27.14 7.85
C PRO A 518 -11.58 27.78 6.57
N ASP A 519 -11.59 29.11 6.51
CA ASP A 519 -11.04 29.85 5.36
C ASP A 519 -9.51 29.75 5.33
N PHE A 520 -8.89 29.85 6.52
CA PHE A 520 -7.45 29.70 6.68
C PHE A 520 -7.08 28.77 7.82
N PHE A 521 -5.93 28.13 7.64
CA PHE A 521 -5.20 27.40 8.67
C PHE A 521 -3.89 28.14 8.93
N VAL A 522 -3.75 28.70 10.12
CA VAL A 522 -2.51 29.32 10.56
C VAL A 522 -1.68 28.26 11.27
N THR A 523 -0.54 27.92 10.69
CA THR A 523 0.32 26.80 11.10
C THR A 523 1.78 27.25 11.27
N THR A 524 2.56 26.43 11.94
CA THR A 524 4.02 26.65 12.10
C THR A 524 4.84 26.06 10.96
N ALA A 525 4.21 25.32 10.03
CA ALA A 525 4.84 24.68 8.90
C ALA A 525 3.97 24.80 7.65
N GLU A 526 4.56 24.54 6.48
CA GLU A 526 3.85 24.54 5.19
C GLU A 526 2.85 23.37 5.05
N SER A 527 2.87 22.41 5.98
CA SER A 527 1.95 21.29 6.00
C SER A 527 1.34 21.08 7.38
N LEU A 528 0.10 20.59 7.43
CA LEU A 528 -0.58 20.23 8.67
C LEU A 528 0.00 18.99 9.36
N SER A 529 0.83 18.22 8.68
CA SER A 529 1.45 17.00 9.21
C SER A 529 2.66 17.29 10.09
N SER A 530 3.33 18.43 9.92
CA SER A 530 4.47 18.83 10.75
C SER A 530 3.99 19.39 12.09
N ARG A 531 4.47 18.79 13.18
CA ARG A 531 4.12 19.17 14.57
C ARG A 531 5.31 19.57 15.41
N SER A 532 6.46 19.77 14.77
CA SER A 532 7.71 20.11 15.46
C SER A 532 7.64 21.42 16.25
N PHE A 533 6.74 22.32 15.87
CA PHE A 533 6.57 23.63 16.49
C PHE A 533 5.13 23.86 16.90
N VAL A 534 4.95 24.69 17.92
CA VAL A 534 3.64 25.07 18.46
C VAL A 534 3.58 26.58 18.71
N PHE A 535 2.41 27.16 18.61
CA PHE A 535 2.15 28.53 18.98
C PHE A 535 1.75 28.66 20.45
N PRO A 536 2.00 29.78 21.11
CA PRO A 536 1.36 30.13 22.38
C PRO A 536 -0.14 30.33 22.14
N GLY A 537 -0.97 29.91 23.11
CA GLY A 537 -2.43 30.08 23.01
C GLY A 537 -2.87 31.55 22.91
N SER A 538 -2.10 32.46 23.49
CA SER A 538 -2.36 33.91 23.45
C SER A 538 -2.35 34.51 22.03
N LEU A 539 -1.73 33.85 21.05
CA LEU A 539 -1.77 34.31 19.65
C LEU A 539 -3.19 34.36 19.09
N ALA A 540 -4.11 33.57 19.65
CA ALA A 540 -5.52 33.56 19.24
C ALA A 540 -6.16 34.93 19.35
N ASP A 541 -5.85 35.69 20.41
CA ASP A 541 -6.41 37.01 20.64
C ASP A 541 -5.86 38.03 19.65
N GLY A 542 -4.56 37.95 19.34
CA GLY A 542 -3.95 38.75 18.29
C GLY A 542 -4.55 38.48 16.90
N LEU A 543 -4.83 37.23 16.57
CA LEU A 543 -5.47 36.85 15.30
C LEU A 543 -6.92 37.36 15.23
N ARG A 544 -7.68 37.30 16.35
CA ARG A 544 -9.06 37.84 16.41
C ARG A 544 -9.11 39.35 16.23
N ALA A 545 -8.06 40.08 16.62
CA ALA A 545 -7.98 41.52 16.48
C ALA A 545 -7.73 41.99 15.03
N ILE A 546 -7.41 41.09 14.11
CA ILE A 546 -7.19 41.44 12.70
C ILE A 546 -8.52 41.75 12.02
N GLU A 547 -8.60 42.88 11.36
CA GLU A 547 -9.77 43.31 10.60
C GLU A 547 -10.09 42.31 9.48
N GLY A 548 -11.34 41.84 9.44
CA GLY A 548 -11.81 40.84 8.50
C GLY A 548 -11.76 39.39 9.03
N VAL A 549 -11.21 39.17 10.22
CA VAL A 549 -11.32 37.91 10.94
C VAL A 549 -12.62 37.90 11.74
N ASP A 550 -13.43 36.90 11.60
CA ASP A 550 -14.68 36.67 12.34
C ASP A 550 -14.41 35.88 13.62
N GLU A 551 -13.83 34.68 13.46
CA GLU A 551 -13.56 33.79 14.58
C GLU A 551 -12.24 33.04 14.40
N VAL A 552 -11.60 32.72 15.53
CA VAL A 552 -10.35 31.95 15.59
C VAL A 552 -10.51 30.80 16.56
N GLN A 553 -10.29 29.58 16.08
CA GLN A 553 -10.33 28.38 16.90
C GLN A 553 -8.93 27.81 17.07
N PRO A 554 -8.38 27.79 18.29
CA PRO A 554 -7.15 27.08 18.59
C PRO A 554 -7.36 25.57 18.63
N VAL A 555 -6.49 24.82 17.95
CA VAL A 555 -6.51 23.35 17.92
C VAL A 555 -5.15 22.83 18.38
N ARG A 556 -5.16 21.98 19.37
CA ARG A 556 -3.99 21.24 19.84
C ARG A 556 -4.18 19.75 19.51
N SER A 557 -3.21 19.18 18.80
CA SER A 557 -3.18 17.76 18.50
C SER A 557 -1.94 17.14 19.13
N VAL A 558 -2.12 16.14 19.98
CA VAL A 558 -1.04 15.39 20.64
C VAL A 558 -1.28 13.89 20.50
N ARG A 559 -0.21 13.10 20.45
CA ARG A 559 -0.33 11.66 20.55
C ARG A 559 -0.16 11.23 21.99
N VAL A 560 -1.07 10.37 22.43
CA VAL A 560 -1.10 9.79 23.77
C VAL A 560 -1.28 8.28 23.64
N LEU A 561 -0.63 7.51 24.49
CA LEU A 561 -0.79 6.06 24.50
C LEU A 561 -2.12 5.69 25.14
N VAL A 562 -3.04 5.20 24.35
CA VAL A 562 -4.36 4.71 24.81
C VAL A 562 -4.53 3.29 24.32
N LYS A 563 -4.86 2.35 25.21
CA LYS A 563 -4.96 0.92 24.89
C LYS A 563 -3.69 0.39 24.16
N ASP A 564 -2.51 0.76 24.64
CA ASP A 564 -1.19 0.40 24.10
C ASP A 564 -0.92 0.87 22.64
N ALA A 565 -1.68 1.85 22.16
CA ALA A 565 -1.48 2.43 20.84
C ALA A 565 -1.32 3.97 20.92
N PRO A 566 -0.48 4.58 20.07
CA PRO A 566 -0.29 6.03 20.01
C PRO A 566 -1.48 6.70 19.30
N ILE A 567 -2.50 7.08 20.04
CA ILE A 567 -3.74 7.67 19.55
C ILE A 567 -3.64 9.19 19.53
N MET A 568 -4.20 9.80 18.50
CA MET A 568 -4.25 11.26 18.38
C MET A 568 -5.39 11.85 19.20
N VAL A 569 -5.06 12.64 20.19
CA VAL A 569 -6.01 13.52 20.91
C VAL A 569 -6.06 14.87 20.21
N ILE A 570 -7.22 15.25 19.74
CA ILE A 570 -7.48 16.57 19.13
C ILE A 570 -8.27 17.39 20.16
N ALA A 571 -7.58 18.33 20.82
CA ALA A 571 -8.16 19.23 21.79
C ALA A 571 -8.61 20.53 21.09
N LEU A 572 -9.91 20.80 21.15
CA LEU A 572 -10.55 21.94 20.52
C LEU A 572 -11.79 22.37 21.31
N ASP A 573 -12.30 23.56 21.06
CA ASP A 573 -13.59 23.97 21.62
C ASP A 573 -14.72 23.23 20.90
N VAL A 574 -15.25 22.20 21.56
CA VAL A 574 -16.30 21.33 20.99
C VAL A 574 -17.60 22.10 20.80
N ALA A 575 -17.93 23.04 21.69
CA ALA A 575 -19.14 23.85 21.57
C ALA A 575 -19.08 24.78 20.34
N PHE A 576 -17.90 25.32 20.06
CA PHE A 576 -17.67 26.12 18.86
C PHE A 576 -17.81 25.27 17.59
N VAL A 577 -17.11 24.12 17.57
CA VAL A 577 -17.11 23.20 16.39
C VAL A 577 -18.53 22.74 16.08
N SER A 578 -19.28 22.35 17.07
CA SER A 578 -20.63 21.81 16.88
C SER A 578 -21.61 22.77 16.18
N ARG A 579 -21.34 24.09 16.26
CA ARG A 579 -22.12 25.11 15.56
C ARG A 579 -21.78 25.24 14.08
N ARG A 580 -20.56 24.90 13.70
CA ARG A 580 -20.06 25.08 12.33
C ARG A 580 -19.85 23.76 11.58
N ILE A 581 -19.49 22.71 12.30
CA ILE A 581 -19.15 21.41 11.74
C ILE A 581 -19.76 20.33 12.62
N LYS A 582 -20.53 19.43 12.02
CA LYS A 582 -20.90 18.17 12.66
C LYS A 582 -20.46 17.04 11.75
N LEU A 583 -19.45 16.29 12.15
CA LEU A 583 -19.12 15.05 11.49
C LEU A 583 -20.32 14.09 11.69
N PRO A 584 -20.70 13.32 10.66
CA PRO A 584 -21.77 12.36 10.78
C PRO A 584 -21.46 11.34 11.87
N ALA A 585 -22.43 11.10 12.76
CA ALA A 585 -22.32 10.05 13.76
C ALA A 585 -22.41 8.68 13.07
N VAL A 586 -21.45 7.81 13.35
CA VAL A 586 -21.47 6.39 12.99
C VAL A 586 -22.25 5.63 14.07
N GLU A 587 -22.00 5.98 15.33
CA GLU A 587 -22.74 5.49 16.49
C GLU A 587 -23.11 6.67 17.41
N GLY A 588 -24.31 6.65 17.94
CA GLY A 588 -24.84 7.69 18.81
C GLY A 588 -25.64 8.76 18.06
N ASN A 589 -26.11 9.76 18.82
CA ASN A 589 -26.83 10.91 18.30
C ASN A 589 -25.88 12.11 18.16
N ALA A 590 -25.80 12.67 16.95
CA ALA A 590 -24.87 13.76 16.66
C ALA A 590 -25.03 14.97 17.58
N ASP A 591 -26.26 15.41 17.87
CA ASP A 591 -26.48 16.59 18.72
C ASP A 591 -26.13 16.32 20.18
N GLU A 592 -26.43 15.13 20.66
CA GLU A 592 -26.19 14.72 22.04
C GLU A 592 -24.70 14.49 22.32
N MET A 593 -23.98 13.80 21.42
CA MET A 593 -22.56 13.56 21.61
C MET A 593 -21.75 14.86 21.64
N TYR A 594 -22.04 15.79 20.74
CA TYR A 594 -21.35 17.10 20.74
C TYR A 594 -21.71 17.93 21.97
N ARG A 595 -22.96 17.87 22.46
CA ARG A 595 -23.37 18.54 23.68
C ARG A 595 -22.64 17.97 24.91
N LEU A 596 -22.63 16.63 25.08
CA LEU A 596 -21.94 15.98 26.19
C LEU A 596 -20.43 16.23 26.18
N ALA A 597 -19.80 16.20 25.00
CA ALA A 597 -18.38 16.48 24.86
C ALA A 597 -18.07 17.95 25.14
N ALA A 598 -18.92 18.89 24.73
CA ALA A 598 -18.78 20.31 25.05
C ALA A 598 -18.96 20.59 26.55
N GLU A 599 -19.85 19.86 27.23
CA GLU A 599 -20.03 19.92 28.68
C GLU A 599 -18.92 19.17 29.46
N GLU A 600 -17.90 18.66 28.76
CA GLU A 600 -16.78 17.91 29.35
C GLU A 600 -17.17 16.58 30.04
N LYS A 601 -18.31 16.01 29.66
CA LYS A 601 -18.88 14.78 30.22
C LYS A 601 -18.55 13.52 29.40
N GLY A 602 -17.80 13.64 28.32
CA GLY A 602 -17.44 12.51 27.46
C GLY A 602 -16.47 12.87 26.37
N VAL A 603 -16.01 11.84 25.67
CA VAL A 603 -15.10 11.95 24.53
C VAL A 603 -15.76 11.39 23.28
N ILE A 604 -15.58 12.04 22.14
CA ILE A 604 -15.99 11.54 20.82
C ILE A 604 -14.77 10.82 20.22
N VAL A 605 -14.98 9.62 19.71
CA VAL A 605 -13.92 8.82 19.11
C VAL A 605 -14.16 8.62 17.61
N SER A 606 -13.09 8.39 16.87
CA SER A 606 -13.21 8.05 15.45
C SER A 606 -13.60 6.58 15.25
N GLU A 607 -14.21 6.28 14.11
CA GLU A 607 -14.63 4.91 13.75
C GLU A 607 -13.44 3.94 13.71
N ASN A 608 -12.29 4.36 13.20
CA ASN A 608 -11.09 3.53 13.18
C ASN A 608 -10.57 3.25 14.59
N PHE A 609 -10.60 4.22 15.51
CA PHE A 609 -10.30 3.96 16.91
C PHE A 609 -11.23 2.89 17.50
N ALA A 610 -12.54 3.09 17.35
CA ALA A 610 -13.54 2.16 17.86
C ALA A 610 -13.32 0.73 17.35
N ARG A 611 -13.04 0.57 16.06
CA ARG A 611 -12.82 -0.74 15.43
C ARG A 611 -11.46 -1.38 15.76
N LEU A 612 -10.38 -0.60 15.70
CA LEU A 612 -9.03 -1.13 15.91
C LEU A 612 -8.80 -1.55 17.38
N HIS A 613 -9.45 -0.85 18.31
CA HIS A 613 -9.26 -1.04 19.74
C HIS A 613 -10.47 -1.66 20.45
N ASP A 614 -11.44 -2.18 19.68
CA ASP A 614 -12.68 -2.81 20.20
C ASP A 614 -13.35 -1.95 21.27
N ALA A 615 -13.51 -0.65 20.96
CA ALA A 615 -14.08 0.35 21.86
C ALA A 615 -15.51 0.65 21.48
N HIS A 616 -16.41 0.68 22.46
CA HIS A 616 -17.85 0.83 22.23
C HIS A 616 -18.43 2.07 22.92
N MET A 617 -19.50 2.59 22.37
CA MET A 617 -20.26 3.70 22.97
C MET A 617 -20.66 3.36 24.41
N GLY A 618 -20.42 4.31 25.36
CA GLY A 618 -20.68 4.14 26.78
C GLY A 618 -19.52 3.54 27.59
N GLU A 619 -18.50 2.96 26.93
CA GLU A 619 -17.28 2.50 27.60
C GLU A 619 -16.52 3.69 28.19
N VAL A 620 -15.98 3.53 29.41
CA VAL A 620 -15.14 4.53 30.05
C VAL A 620 -13.70 4.36 29.57
N LEU A 621 -13.22 5.34 28.83
CA LEU A 621 -11.86 5.37 28.32
C LEU A 621 -10.91 6.02 29.34
N GLU A 622 -9.79 5.37 29.61
CA GLU A 622 -8.68 5.92 30.39
C GLU A 622 -7.69 6.58 29.44
N ILE A 623 -7.57 7.90 29.54
CA ILE A 623 -6.68 8.70 28.70
C ILE A 623 -5.54 9.19 29.60
N PRO A 624 -4.33 8.69 29.45
CA PRO A 624 -3.20 9.10 30.25
C PRO A 624 -2.80 10.55 29.95
N ALA A 625 -2.64 11.33 31.00
CA ALA A 625 -2.09 12.69 30.96
C ALA A 625 -0.87 12.75 31.88
N PRO A 626 0.05 13.71 31.69
CA PRO A 626 1.23 13.83 32.56
C PRO A 626 0.86 13.91 34.04
N GLY A 627 1.20 12.84 34.83
CA GLY A 627 0.91 12.74 36.25
C GLY A 627 -0.53 12.39 36.65
N SER A 628 -1.44 12.13 35.68
CA SER A 628 -2.85 11.81 35.96
C SER A 628 -3.49 10.95 34.89
N ILE A 629 -4.67 10.38 35.17
CA ILE A 629 -5.47 9.66 34.21
C ILE A 629 -6.84 10.35 34.09
N LEU A 630 -7.18 10.77 32.87
CA LEU A 630 -8.49 11.31 32.58
C LEU A 630 -9.44 10.14 32.20
N ARG A 631 -10.56 10.02 32.92
CA ARG A 631 -11.58 8.98 32.67
C ARG A 631 -12.83 9.60 32.08
N LEU A 632 -13.17 9.23 30.84
CA LEU A 632 -14.35 9.74 30.17
C LEU A 632 -15.11 8.62 29.45
N PRO A 633 -16.46 8.65 29.50
CA PRO A 633 -17.25 7.74 28.69
C PRO A 633 -17.18 8.15 27.20
N ILE A 634 -17.15 7.17 26.31
CA ILE A 634 -17.32 7.38 24.87
C ILE A 634 -18.77 7.78 24.62
N VAL A 635 -19.00 8.99 24.15
CA VAL A 635 -20.36 9.53 23.94
C VAL A 635 -20.81 9.48 22.49
N GLY A 636 -19.91 9.14 21.57
CA GLY A 636 -20.24 8.95 20.16
C GLY A 636 -19.04 8.55 19.33
N VAL A 637 -19.33 7.97 18.17
CA VAL A 637 -18.34 7.56 17.18
C VAL A 637 -18.59 8.33 15.89
N VAL A 638 -17.54 8.93 15.33
CA VAL A 638 -17.59 9.72 14.09
C VAL A 638 -16.64 9.17 13.04
N ASN A 639 -16.92 9.44 11.77
CA ASN A 639 -15.99 9.12 10.68
C ASN A 639 -14.97 10.26 10.56
N ASP A 640 -13.73 10.00 11.01
CA ASP A 640 -12.63 10.95 10.99
C ASP A 640 -11.36 10.32 10.40
N PHE A 641 -10.74 11.01 9.44
CA PHE A 641 -9.56 10.56 8.71
C PHE A 641 -8.27 11.27 9.18
N SER A 642 -8.31 11.93 10.33
CA SER A 642 -7.18 12.73 10.81
C SER A 642 -5.96 11.91 11.21
N ASP A 643 -6.16 10.67 11.68
CA ASP A 643 -5.06 9.75 12.05
C ASP A 643 -5.41 8.28 11.78
N GLN A 644 -4.39 7.50 11.40
CA GLN A 644 -4.58 6.07 11.03
C GLN A 644 -4.85 5.16 12.23
N GLN A 645 -4.33 5.50 13.42
CA GLN A 645 -4.55 4.73 14.64
C GLN A 645 -5.85 5.12 15.36
N GLY A 646 -6.44 6.22 14.94
CA GLY A 646 -7.66 6.76 15.51
C GLY A 646 -7.48 8.10 16.20
N THR A 647 -8.59 8.77 16.38
CA THR A 647 -8.64 10.10 17.00
C THR A 647 -9.62 10.15 18.15
N LEU A 648 -9.29 10.94 19.16
CA LEU A 648 -10.14 11.32 20.28
C LEU A 648 -10.39 12.82 20.20
N LEU A 649 -11.64 13.24 20.02
CA LEU A 649 -12.03 14.66 20.11
C LEU A 649 -12.30 15.00 21.57
N LEU A 650 -11.45 15.84 22.15
CA LEU A 650 -11.52 16.24 23.53
C LEU A 650 -11.81 17.75 23.64
N ASN A 651 -12.63 18.16 24.62
CA ASN A 651 -12.81 19.57 24.89
C ASN A 651 -11.48 20.20 25.38
N ARG A 652 -11.13 21.38 24.81
CA ARG A 652 -9.90 22.08 25.15
C ARG A 652 -9.79 22.42 26.63
N GLY A 653 -10.91 22.67 27.33
CA GLY A 653 -10.93 22.94 28.77
C GLY A 653 -10.38 21.77 29.59
N LEU A 654 -10.73 20.52 29.22
CA LEU A 654 -10.16 19.33 29.83
C LEU A 654 -8.66 19.21 29.53
N PHE A 655 -8.28 19.47 28.29
CA PHE A 655 -6.87 19.38 27.91
C PHE A 655 -6.00 20.35 28.72
N LEU A 656 -6.41 21.60 28.84
CA LEU A 656 -5.70 22.62 29.64
C LEU A 656 -5.55 22.20 31.10
N ARG A 657 -6.59 21.59 31.70
CA ARG A 657 -6.56 21.16 33.13
C ARG A 657 -5.67 19.95 33.39
N TYR A 658 -5.62 18.99 32.47
CA TYR A 658 -4.91 17.74 32.68
C TYR A 658 -3.50 17.71 32.10
N TRP A 659 -3.25 18.40 30.98
CA TRP A 659 -1.92 18.49 30.37
C TRP A 659 -1.15 19.76 30.73
N HIS A 660 -1.81 20.75 31.31
CA HIS A 660 -1.19 22.06 31.64
C HIS A 660 -0.46 22.69 30.45
N ASP A 661 -1.01 22.49 29.24
CA ASP A 661 -0.43 22.89 27.97
C ASP A 661 -1.43 23.76 27.20
N ASP A 662 -1.15 25.08 27.09
CA ASP A 662 -1.96 26.05 26.36
C ASP A 662 -1.52 26.18 24.90
N SER A 663 -0.47 25.50 24.49
CA SER A 663 0.07 25.59 23.14
C SER A 663 -0.93 25.13 22.06
N VAL A 664 -0.69 25.57 20.84
CA VAL A 664 -1.58 25.35 19.69
C VAL A 664 -0.76 24.93 18.47
N ASN A 665 -1.19 23.86 17.80
CA ASN A 665 -0.58 23.44 16.53
C ASN A 665 -1.13 24.24 15.35
N VAL A 666 -2.44 24.49 15.36
CA VAL A 666 -3.15 25.10 14.24
C VAL A 666 -4.23 26.03 14.76
N PHE A 667 -4.29 27.25 14.25
CA PHE A 667 -5.46 28.08 14.39
C PHE A 667 -6.34 27.93 13.15
N ARG A 668 -7.59 27.55 13.35
CA ARG A 668 -8.62 27.58 12.32
C ARG A 668 -9.23 28.97 12.31
N VAL A 669 -9.03 29.71 11.22
CA VAL A 669 -9.47 31.08 11.08
C VAL A 669 -10.63 31.17 10.11
N TYR A 670 -11.69 31.81 10.55
CA TYR A 670 -12.87 32.10 9.76
C TYR A 670 -12.93 33.58 9.47
N ILE A 671 -13.20 33.98 8.24
CA ILE A 671 -13.30 35.41 7.87
C ILE A 671 -14.74 35.88 7.86
N THR A 672 -14.90 37.16 8.04
CA THR A 672 -16.20 37.81 7.96
C THR A 672 -16.80 37.65 6.57
N PRO A 673 -18.10 37.29 6.46
CA PRO A 673 -18.74 37.13 5.15
C PRO A 673 -18.56 38.41 4.28
N GLY A 674 -17.97 38.24 3.10
CA GLY A 674 -17.71 39.32 2.15
C GLY A 674 -16.33 39.99 2.31
N ALA A 675 -15.52 39.60 3.28
CA ALA A 675 -14.13 40.09 3.39
C ALA A 675 -13.26 39.45 2.27
N ASP A 676 -12.30 40.23 1.78
CA ASP A 676 -11.31 39.74 0.83
C ASP A 676 -10.27 38.85 1.53
N ALA A 677 -10.33 37.55 1.24
CA ALA A 677 -9.46 36.54 1.80
C ALA A 677 -7.96 36.86 1.57
N ALA A 678 -7.60 37.41 0.40
CA ALA A 678 -6.21 37.71 0.09
C ALA A 678 -5.70 38.88 0.97
N GLN A 679 -6.54 39.87 1.21
CA GLN A 679 -6.17 40.99 2.09
C GLN A 679 -6.07 40.56 3.55
N VAL A 680 -7.00 39.73 4.04
CA VAL A 680 -6.95 39.21 5.42
C VAL A 680 -5.69 38.35 5.59
N ARG A 681 -5.38 37.46 4.65
CA ARG A 681 -4.12 36.71 4.66
C ARG A 681 -2.89 37.59 4.76
N GLN A 682 -2.84 38.66 3.95
CA GLN A 682 -1.72 39.57 3.95
C GLN A 682 -1.61 40.34 5.27
N ARG A 683 -2.72 40.76 5.87
CA ARG A 683 -2.74 41.39 7.17
C ARG A 683 -2.18 40.50 8.27
N ILE A 684 -2.59 39.22 8.29
CA ILE A 684 -2.06 38.24 9.25
C ILE A 684 -0.54 38.07 9.06
N LEU A 685 -0.08 37.92 7.82
CA LEU A 685 1.35 37.75 7.51
C LEU A 685 2.16 39.03 7.89
N THR A 686 1.62 40.20 7.64
CA THR A 686 2.29 41.45 8.00
C THR A 686 2.36 41.65 9.52
N ALA A 687 1.31 41.31 10.27
CA ALA A 687 1.26 41.46 11.71
C ALA A 687 2.18 40.50 12.46
N PHE A 688 2.26 39.23 12.02
CA PHE A 688 2.92 38.17 12.79
C PHE A 688 4.06 37.47 12.04
N GLY A 689 4.11 37.56 10.70
CA GLY A 689 5.05 36.78 9.88
C GLY A 689 6.53 37.10 10.08
N SER A 690 6.87 38.33 10.56
CA SER A 690 8.25 38.68 10.89
C SER A 690 8.65 38.31 12.32
N GLN A 691 7.68 38.16 13.22
CA GLN A 691 7.92 37.92 14.63
C GLN A 691 7.89 36.42 14.99
N GLN A 692 7.20 35.62 14.20
CA GLN A 692 7.01 34.18 14.46
C GLN A 692 7.06 33.38 13.16
N ARG A 693 7.42 32.11 13.27
CA ARG A 693 7.30 31.14 12.18
C ARG A 693 5.83 30.84 11.93
N LEU A 694 5.24 31.54 10.97
CA LEU A 694 3.82 31.47 10.71
C LEU A 694 3.55 31.30 9.20
N PHE A 695 2.73 30.35 8.87
CA PHE A 695 2.20 30.09 7.54
C PHE A 695 0.68 30.22 7.57
N VAL A 696 0.13 30.87 6.59
CA VAL A 696 -1.32 30.99 6.43
C VAL A 696 -1.71 30.18 5.19
N LEU A 697 -2.24 29.00 5.42
CA LEU A 697 -2.67 28.10 4.37
C LEU A 697 -4.17 28.30 4.11
N THR A 698 -4.54 28.43 2.84
CA THR A 698 -5.94 28.43 2.43
C THR A 698 -6.52 27.03 2.50
N ASN A 699 -7.84 26.94 2.63
CA ASN A 699 -8.56 25.67 2.56
C ASN A 699 -8.20 24.87 1.30
N ARG A 700 -8.04 25.56 0.16
CA ARG A 700 -7.67 24.95 -1.11
C ARG A 700 -6.26 24.37 -1.05
N GLU A 701 -5.28 25.13 -0.54
CA GLU A 701 -3.88 24.64 -0.42
C GLU A 701 -3.79 23.38 0.44
N VAL A 702 -4.55 23.33 1.55
CA VAL A 702 -4.61 22.16 2.43
C VAL A 702 -5.25 20.96 1.73
N ARG A 703 -6.36 21.16 1.05
CA ARG A 703 -7.02 20.07 0.27
C ARG A 703 -6.13 19.56 -0.85
N ASP A 704 -5.49 20.45 -1.59
CA ASP A 704 -4.56 20.11 -2.66
C ASP A 704 -3.36 19.31 -2.12
N PHE A 705 -2.86 19.67 -0.94
CA PHE A 705 -1.78 18.94 -0.27
C PHE A 705 -2.23 17.51 0.11
N ILE A 706 -3.38 17.35 0.78
CA ILE A 706 -3.91 16.04 1.16
C ILE A 706 -4.19 15.19 -0.08
N THR A 707 -4.74 15.79 -1.14
CA THR A 707 -5.01 15.10 -2.41
C THR A 707 -3.72 14.60 -3.05
N ARG A 708 -2.67 15.43 -3.11
CA ARG A 708 -1.36 15.01 -3.65
C ARG A 708 -0.76 13.85 -2.86
N LEU A 709 -0.80 13.89 -1.53
CA LEU A 709 -0.35 12.77 -0.70
C LEU A 709 -1.15 11.50 -1.02
N THR A 710 -2.46 11.63 -1.16
CA THR A 710 -3.34 10.50 -1.50
C THR A 710 -3.03 9.95 -2.88
N ASP A 711 -2.77 10.81 -3.88
CA ASP A 711 -2.34 10.41 -5.23
C ASP A 711 -1.03 9.63 -5.20
N GLN A 712 -0.07 10.08 -4.40
CA GLN A 712 1.19 9.38 -4.21
C GLN A 712 0.97 8.00 -3.58
N TRP A 713 0.11 7.90 -2.57
CA TRP A 713 -0.24 6.63 -1.93
C TRP A 713 -0.84 5.63 -2.92
N PHE A 714 -1.79 6.08 -3.74
CA PHE A 714 -2.43 5.22 -4.75
C PHE A 714 -1.58 5.03 -6.01
N GLY A 715 -0.47 5.76 -6.17
CA GLY A 715 0.47 5.55 -7.27
C GLY A 715 1.01 4.12 -7.36
N LEU A 716 1.24 3.47 -6.21
CA LEU A 716 1.58 2.05 -6.13
C LEU A 716 0.49 1.14 -6.69
N THR A 717 -0.78 1.48 -6.46
CA THR A 717 -1.93 0.74 -7.00
C THR A 717 -2.00 0.83 -8.52
N ASN A 718 -1.54 1.94 -9.11
CA ASN A 718 -1.44 2.08 -10.56
C ASN A 718 -0.43 1.09 -11.17
N VAL A 719 0.70 0.84 -10.51
CA VAL A 719 1.67 -0.19 -10.94
C VAL A 719 1.04 -1.57 -10.90
N GLN A 720 0.32 -1.90 -9.82
CA GLN A 720 -0.39 -3.17 -9.69
C GLN A 720 -1.46 -3.33 -10.77
N THR A 721 -2.21 -2.26 -11.05
CA THR A 721 -3.21 -2.21 -12.12
C THR A 721 -2.57 -2.43 -13.50
N ALA A 722 -1.45 -1.79 -13.79
CA ALA A 722 -0.71 -1.99 -15.04
C ALA A 722 -0.25 -3.44 -15.22
N VAL A 723 0.26 -4.06 -14.15
CA VAL A 723 0.64 -5.49 -14.17
C VAL A 723 -0.58 -6.37 -14.43
N ALA A 724 -1.70 -6.12 -13.77
CA ALA A 724 -2.93 -6.89 -13.96
C ALA A 724 -3.48 -6.77 -15.40
N VAL A 725 -3.43 -5.58 -16.01
CA VAL A 725 -3.79 -5.35 -17.41
C VAL A 725 -2.83 -6.10 -18.35
N LEU A 726 -1.52 -6.06 -18.08
CA LEU A 726 -0.53 -6.80 -18.86
C LEU A 726 -0.78 -8.31 -18.81
N VAL A 727 -1.08 -8.86 -17.64
CA VAL A 727 -1.44 -10.27 -17.46
C VAL A 727 -2.71 -10.63 -18.22
N ALA A 728 -3.71 -9.74 -18.23
CA ALA A 728 -4.94 -9.92 -19.02
C ALA A 728 -4.63 -10.01 -20.52
N ILE A 729 -3.81 -9.09 -21.03
CA ILE A 729 -3.40 -9.07 -22.44
C ILE A 729 -2.65 -10.35 -22.80
N LEU A 730 -1.69 -10.77 -21.97
CA LEU A 730 -0.94 -12.02 -22.18
C LEU A 730 -1.86 -13.25 -22.17
N GLY A 731 -2.85 -13.28 -21.29
CA GLY A 731 -3.88 -14.30 -21.24
C GLY A 731 -4.67 -14.40 -22.54
N ILE A 732 -5.10 -13.26 -23.10
CA ILE A 732 -5.81 -13.18 -24.37
C ILE A 732 -4.93 -13.67 -25.53
N VAL A 733 -3.70 -13.16 -25.63
CA VAL A 733 -2.76 -13.55 -26.70
C VAL A 733 -2.51 -15.07 -26.69
N ASN A 734 -2.21 -15.61 -25.49
CA ASN A 734 -1.98 -17.05 -25.34
C ASN A 734 -3.19 -17.86 -25.80
N ALA A 735 -4.36 -17.50 -25.33
CA ALA A 735 -5.58 -18.23 -25.60
C ALA A 735 -6.03 -18.17 -27.06
N LEU A 736 -5.92 -17.02 -27.71
CA LEU A 736 -6.23 -16.88 -29.13
C LEU A 736 -5.24 -17.61 -30.01
N THR A 737 -3.93 -17.53 -29.69
CA THR A 737 -2.90 -18.29 -30.42
C THR A 737 -3.19 -19.78 -30.41
N VAL A 738 -3.57 -20.29 -29.26
CA VAL A 738 -3.94 -21.69 -29.08
C VAL A 738 -5.24 -22.03 -29.85
N SER A 739 -6.29 -21.23 -29.65
CA SER A 739 -7.60 -21.44 -30.29
C SER A 739 -7.48 -21.57 -31.81
N ILE A 740 -6.63 -20.75 -32.42
CA ILE A 740 -6.45 -20.74 -33.89
C ILE A 740 -5.58 -21.92 -34.34
N THR A 741 -4.54 -22.25 -33.58
CA THR A 741 -3.67 -23.37 -33.94
C THR A 741 -4.43 -24.71 -33.90
N ASP A 742 -5.29 -24.93 -32.91
CA ASP A 742 -6.12 -26.13 -32.78
C ASP A 742 -7.11 -26.29 -33.94
N ARG A 743 -7.48 -25.21 -34.61
CA ARG A 743 -8.46 -25.21 -35.69
C ARG A 743 -7.86 -25.06 -37.08
N ARG A 744 -6.53 -25.18 -37.22
CA ARG A 744 -5.86 -25.04 -38.53
C ARG A 744 -6.48 -25.91 -39.59
N ARG A 745 -6.81 -27.17 -39.26
CA ARG A 745 -7.46 -28.09 -40.18
C ARG A 745 -8.88 -27.69 -40.55
N GLU A 746 -9.70 -27.27 -39.57
CA GLU A 746 -11.07 -26.79 -39.85
C GLU A 746 -11.04 -25.55 -40.76
N LEU A 747 -10.12 -24.62 -40.48
CA LEU A 747 -9.93 -23.43 -41.31
C LEU A 747 -9.38 -23.76 -42.68
N GLY A 748 -8.51 -24.78 -42.80
CA GLY A 748 -8.04 -25.32 -44.09
C GLY A 748 -9.16 -25.97 -44.88
N VAL A 749 -10.03 -26.74 -44.25
CA VAL A 749 -11.22 -27.34 -44.91
C VAL A 749 -12.17 -26.24 -45.40
N LEU A 750 -12.42 -25.19 -44.60
CA LEU A 750 -13.24 -24.04 -45.01
C LEU A 750 -12.63 -23.32 -46.22
N GLN A 751 -11.30 -23.19 -46.29
CA GLN A 751 -10.62 -22.66 -47.49
C GLN A 751 -10.76 -23.61 -48.70
N ALA A 752 -10.63 -24.92 -48.48
CA ALA A 752 -10.74 -25.89 -49.56
C ALA A 752 -12.15 -25.96 -50.19
N VAL A 753 -13.19 -25.69 -49.40
CA VAL A 753 -14.59 -25.64 -49.83
C VAL A 753 -14.95 -24.25 -50.45
N GLY A 754 -13.98 -23.31 -50.54
CA GLY A 754 -14.15 -22.02 -51.22
C GLY A 754 -14.30 -20.81 -50.28
N GLY A 755 -14.07 -20.97 -49.03
CA GLY A 755 -14.07 -19.82 -48.06
C GLY A 755 -12.99 -18.81 -48.39
N LEU A 756 -13.39 -17.54 -48.52
CA LEU A 756 -12.44 -16.45 -48.82
C LEU A 756 -11.51 -16.21 -47.61
N ARG A 757 -10.25 -15.89 -47.88
CA ARG A 757 -9.25 -15.51 -46.84
C ARG A 757 -9.75 -14.40 -45.94
N ASN A 758 -10.44 -13.40 -46.45
CA ASN A 758 -11.01 -12.34 -45.67
C ASN A 758 -12.15 -12.78 -44.73
N GLN A 759 -12.96 -13.73 -45.16
CA GLN A 759 -14.01 -14.29 -44.31
C GLN A 759 -13.43 -15.03 -43.11
N ILE A 760 -12.36 -15.78 -43.31
CA ILE A 760 -11.67 -16.47 -42.20
C ILE A 760 -11.04 -15.46 -41.22
N ARG A 761 -10.38 -14.41 -41.74
CA ARG A 761 -9.88 -13.33 -40.87
C ARG A 761 -10.99 -12.70 -40.03
N HIS A 762 -12.11 -12.29 -40.68
CA HIS A 762 -13.24 -11.70 -39.96
C HIS A 762 -13.85 -12.63 -38.96
N THR A 763 -13.95 -13.93 -39.22
CA THR A 763 -14.43 -14.92 -38.24
C THR A 763 -13.54 -14.95 -37.01
N ILE A 764 -12.21 -14.97 -37.18
CA ILE A 764 -11.25 -14.99 -36.08
C ILE A 764 -11.31 -13.68 -35.28
N TRP A 765 -11.39 -12.54 -35.94
CA TRP A 765 -11.51 -11.23 -35.25
C TRP A 765 -12.80 -11.13 -34.46
N LEU A 766 -13.93 -11.57 -35.01
CA LEU A 766 -15.22 -11.59 -34.34
C LEU A 766 -15.23 -12.56 -33.14
N GLU A 767 -14.57 -13.71 -33.26
CA GLU A 767 -14.38 -14.66 -32.16
C GLU A 767 -13.57 -14.01 -31.02
N ALA A 768 -12.46 -13.34 -31.33
CA ALA A 768 -11.63 -12.63 -30.37
C ALA A 768 -12.39 -11.51 -29.64
N ILE A 769 -13.13 -10.70 -30.39
CA ILE A 769 -13.96 -9.64 -29.82
C ILE A 769 -15.07 -10.23 -28.95
N ALA A 770 -15.70 -11.33 -29.36
CA ALA A 770 -16.73 -11.98 -28.56
C ALA A 770 -16.17 -12.54 -27.24
N ILE A 771 -14.99 -13.16 -27.27
CA ILE A 771 -14.27 -13.58 -26.05
C ILE A 771 -13.99 -12.35 -25.17
N GLY A 772 -13.53 -11.24 -25.77
CA GLY A 772 -13.30 -9.99 -25.08
C GLY A 772 -14.56 -9.46 -24.39
N ILE A 773 -15.68 -9.39 -25.10
CA ILE A 773 -16.97 -8.92 -24.56
C ILE A 773 -17.44 -9.81 -23.39
N ILE A 774 -17.40 -11.13 -23.58
CA ILE A 774 -17.82 -12.08 -22.54
C ILE A 774 -16.92 -11.93 -21.31
N GLY A 775 -15.60 -11.84 -21.51
CA GLY A 775 -14.63 -11.65 -20.44
C GLY A 775 -14.82 -10.32 -19.70
N VAL A 776 -15.11 -9.24 -20.42
CA VAL A 776 -15.41 -7.93 -19.84
C VAL A 776 -16.67 -7.98 -18.98
N VAL A 777 -17.77 -8.52 -19.51
CA VAL A 777 -19.04 -8.61 -18.76
C VAL A 777 -18.86 -9.39 -17.46
N LEU A 778 -18.22 -10.55 -17.55
CA LEU A 778 -17.98 -11.40 -16.39
C LEU A 778 -16.93 -10.80 -15.44
N GLY A 779 -15.90 -10.16 -15.98
CA GLY A 779 -14.87 -9.51 -15.19
C GLY A 779 -15.37 -8.29 -14.41
N LEU A 780 -16.22 -7.47 -15.03
CA LEU A 780 -16.87 -6.34 -14.36
C LEU A 780 -17.81 -6.83 -13.26
N ALA A 781 -18.59 -7.88 -13.52
CA ALA A 781 -19.51 -8.46 -12.53
C ALA A 781 -18.74 -9.07 -11.33
N LEU A 782 -17.71 -9.89 -11.59
CA LEU A 782 -16.87 -10.46 -10.53
C LEU A 782 -16.10 -9.37 -9.79
N GLY A 783 -15.62 -8.35 -10.53
CA GLY A 783 -14.90 -7.20 -9.97
C GLY A 783 -15.75 -6.42 -8.97
N ALA A 784 -17.06 -6.26 -9.23
CA ALA A 784 -17.98 -5.65 -8.28
C ALA A 784 -18.06 -6.43 -6.96
N VAL A 785 -18.12 -7.76 -7.04
CA VAL A 785 -18.12 -8.65 -5.87
C VAL A 785 -16.78 -8.59 -5.13
N GLN A 786 -15.68 -8.66 -5.86
CA GLN A 786 -14.34 -8.56 -5.27
C GLN A 786 -14.09 -7.20 -4.62
N LEU A 787 -14.54 -6.12 -5.24
CA LEU A 787 -14.47 -4.78 -4.69
C LEU A 787 -15.19 -4.69 -3.35
N TYR A 788 -16.39 -5.28 -3.25
CA TYR A 788 -17.12 -5.29 -1.99
C TYR A 788 -16.32 -5.97 -0.87
N TYR A 789 -15.78 -7.16 -1.13
CA TYR A 789 -14.92 -7.84 -0.16
C TYR A 789 -13.64 -7.05 0.16
N SER A 790 -13.04 -6.42 -0.84
CA SER A 790 -11.83 -5.62 -0.65
C SER A 790 -12.08 -4.39 0.21
N VAL A 791 -13.22 -3.71 0.01
CA VAL A 791 -13.64 -2.57 0.84
C VAL A 791 -13.90 -3.03 2.27
N GLU A 792 -14.58 -4.17 2.48
CA GLU A 792 -14.86 -4.70 3.82
C GLU A 792 -13.59 -5.14 4.56
N ILE A 793 -12.65 -5.77 3.85
CA ILE A 793 -11.33 -6.12 4.39
C ILE A 793 -10.55 -4.86 4.74
N ALA A 794 -10.53 -3.86 3.85
CA ALA A 794 -9.83 -2.60 4.10
C ALA A 794 -10.42 -1.86 5.31
N ARG A 795 -11.74 -1.81 5.39
CA ARG A 795 -12.47 -1.15 6.47
C ARG A 795 -12.21 -1.79 7.83
N ARG A 796 -12.07 -3.12 7.89
CA ARG A 796 -11.90 -3.85 9.14
C ARG A 796 -10.45 -4.08 9.54
N ASP A 797 -9.61 -4.53 8.60
CA ASP A 797 -8.28 -5.06 8.92
C ASP A 797 -7.13 -4.11 8.57
N LEU A 798 -7.39 -3.11 7.71
CA LEU A 798 -6.33 -2.24 7.22
C LEU A 798 -6.37 -0.84 7.82
N VAL A 799 -7.50 -0.16 7.76
CA VAL A 799 -7.59 1.27 8.08
C VAL A 799 -8.58 1.54 9.20
N GLY A 800 -9.53 0.62 9.46
CA GLY A 800 -10.61 0.84 10.42
C GLY A 800 -11.57 1.97 10.02
N ILE A 801 -11.34 2.67 8.91
CA ILE A 801 -12.10 3.83 8.47
C ILE A 801 -13.27 3.38 7.58
N GLY A 802 -14.42 4.00 7.74
CA GLY A 802 -15.61 3.75 6.95
C GLY A 802 -15.45 4.18 5.50
N ILE A 803 -14.92 3.29 4.65
CA ILE A 803 -14.86 3.50 3.21
C ILE A 803 -16.21 3.11 2.62
N ALA A 804 -16.90 4.05 1.97
CA ALA A 804 -18.15 3.77 1.28
C ALA A 804 -17.89 2.99 -0.01
N TYR A 805 -18.71 1.96 -0.29
CA TYR A 805 -18.62 1.24 -1.54
C TYR A 805 -18.91 2.17 -2.72
N SER A 806 -17.95 2.33 -3.63
CA SER A 806 -18.09 3.13 -4.85
C SER A 806 -17.59 2.32 -6.04
N TYR A 807 -18.50 1.96 -6.95
CA TYR A 807 -18.12 1.22 -8.15
C TYR A 807 -17.37 2.14 -9.14
N PRO A 808 -16.18 1.75 -9.65
CA PRO A 808 -15.36 2.62 -10.48
C PRO A 808 -15.83 2.65 -11.95
N PHE A 809 -16.99 3.27 -12.22
CA PHE A 809 -17.57 3.34 -13.58
C PHE A 809 -16.62 3.94 -14.61
N GLN A 810 -15.83 4.95 -14.25
CA GLN A 810 -14.85 5.58 -15.14
C GLN A 810 -13.76 4.59 -15.52
N THR A 811 -13.20 3.86 -14.56
CA THR A 811 -12.19 2.82 -14.82
C THR A 811 -12.78 1.70 -15.68
N ALA A 812 -14.00 1.25 -15.39
CA ALA A 812 -14.70 0.24 -16.18
C ALA A 812 -14.90 0.70 -17.64
N LEU A 813 -15.31 1.95 -17.84
CA LEU A 813 -15.52 2.54 -19.16
C LEU A 813 -14.23 2.62 -20.01
N VAL A 814 -13.11 2.94 -19.36
CA VAL A 814 -11.78 2.97 -20.03
C VAL A 814 -11.29 1.55 -20.33
N LEU A 815 -11.51 0.61 -19.43
CA LEU A 815 -11.04 -0.77 -19.60
C LEU A 815 -11.75 -1.52 -20.71
N ILE A 816 -13.03 -1.23 -20.98
CA ILE A 816 -13.79 -1.86 -22.07
C ILE A 816 -13.07 -1.71 -23.42
N PRO A 817 -12.82 -0.50 -23.93
CA PRO A 817 -12.13 -0.34 -25.21
C PRO A 817 -10.68 -0.85 -25.19
N VAL A 818 -9.97 -0.72 -24.07
CA VAL A 818 -8.59 -1.24 -23.91
C VAL A 818 -8.56 -2.75 -24.09
N ILE A 819 -9.43 -3.47 -23.42
CA ILE A 819 -9.48 -4.95 -23.50
C ILE A 819 -9.99 -5.41 -24.85
N LEU A 820 -11.01 -4.79 -25.40
CA LEU A 820 -11.50 -5.14 -26.74
C LEU A 820 -10.46 -4.83 -27.83
N GLY A 821 -9.76 -3.71 -27.70
CA GLY A 821 -8.63 -3.38 -28.56
C GLY A 821 -7.47 -4.36 -28.42
N ALA A 822 -7.12 -4.75 -27.21
CA ALA A 822 -6.11 -5.79 -26.96
C ALA A 822 -6.52 -7.14 -27.52
N ALA A 823 -7.78 -7.56 -27.38
CA ALA A 823 -8.31 -8.79 -27.95
C ALA A 823 -8.24 -8.79 -29.48
N PHE A 824 -8.61 -7.67 -30.09
CA PHE A 824 -8.50 -7.48 -31.54
C PHE A 824 -7.04 -7.53 -32.01
N LEU A 825 -6.14 -6.74 -31.39
CA LEU A 825 -4.71 -6.72 -31.73
C LEU A 825 -4.05 -8.11 -31.55
N ALA A 826 -4.37 -8.80 -30.45
CA ALA A 826 -3.88 -10.14 -30.17
C ALA A 826 -4.32 -11.17 -31.25
N SER A 827 -5.45 -10.94 -31.92
CA SER A 827 -5.96 -11.81 -32.96
C SER A 827 -5.29 -11.61 -34.33
N LEU A 828 -4.63 -10.48 -34.58
CA LEU A 828 -4.09 -10.14 -35.90
C LEU A 828 -3.00 -11.12 -36.37
N GLY A 829 -2.01 -11.37 -35.53
CA GLY A 829 -0.91 -12.28 -35.85
C GLY A 829 -1.37 -13.72 -36.12
N PRO A 830 -2.11 -14.34 -35.18
CA PRO A 830 -2.66 -15.67 -35.37
C PRO A 830 -3.62 -15.76 -36.57
N ALA A 831 -4.47 -14.77 -36.80
CA ALA A 831 -5.37 -14.75 -37.98
C ALA A 831 -4.58 -14.73 -39.28
N GLU A 832 -3.51 -13.93 -39.35
CA GLU A 832 -2.66 -13.87 -40.54
C GLU A 832 -1.91 -15.20 -40.76
N SER A 833 -1.41 -15.81 -39.70
CA SER A 833 -0.74 -17.11 -39.78
C SER A 833 -1.68 -18.24 -40.24
N ALA A 834 -2.95 -18.18 -39.85
CA ALA A 834 -3.97 -19.13 -40.25
C ALA A 834 -4.32 -19.02 -41.74
N VAL A 835 -4.28 -17.82 -42.32
CA VAL A 835 -4.65 -17.54 -43.72
C VAL A 835 -3.48 -17.75 -44.70
N ARG A 836 -2.23 -17.52 -44.23
CA ARG A 836 -1.01 -17.70 -45.04
C ARG A 836 -0.45 -19.11 -45.07
N GLY A 837 -0.90 -20.02 -44.16
CA GLY A 837 -0.46 -21.40 -44.17
C GLY A 837 -0.79 -22.13 -45.47
N SER A 838 0.08 -23.07 -45.94
CA SER A 838 -0.19 -23.87 -47.14
C SER A 838 -1.40 -24.76 -46.88
N LEU A 839 -2.32 -24.79 -47.87
CA LEU A 839 -3.54 -25.62 -47.79
C LEU A 839 -3.19 -27.10 -47.64
N ILE A 840 -2.07 -27.52 -48.24
CA ILE A 840 -1.56 -28.90 -48.20
C ILE A 840 -1.10 -29.21 -46.77
N GLU A 841 -0.28 -28.36 -46.18
CA GLU A 841 0.15 -28.54 -44.78
C GLU A 841 -1.02 -28.51 -43.78
N ALA A 842 -2.06 -27.70 -44.04
CA ALA A 842 -3.23 -27.62 -43.17
C ALA A 842 -4.11 -28.87 -43.26
N LEU A 843 -4.14 -29.53 -44.40
CA LEU A 843 -4.89 -30.78 -44.63
C LEU A 843 -4.08 -32.03 -44.24
N GLU A 844 -2.74 -31.98 -44.37
CA GLU A 844 -1.83 -33.06 -43.93
C GLU A 844 -1.53 -33.02 -42.43
N TYR A 845 -1.87 -31.94 -41.75
CA TYR A 845 -1.65 -31.82 -40.30
C TYR A 845 -2.57 -32.75 -39.52
N GLU A 846 -1.97 -33.87 -39.05
CA GLU A 846 -2.59 -34.86 -38.16
C GLU A 846 -2.53 -34.48 -36.70
#